data_d4342629bcb4d131fa20d64ba92dd2d7
#
_entry.id   d4342629bcb4d131fa20d64ba92dd2d7
#
_cell.length_a   1.000
_cell.length_b   1.000
_cell.length_c   1.000
_cell.angle_alpha   90.00
_cell.angle_beta   90.00
_cell.angle_gamma   90.00
#
_symmetry.space_group_name_H-M   'P 1'
#
loop_
_entity.id
_entity.type
_entity.pdbx_description
1 polymer ?
#
loop_
_entity_poly.entity_id
_entity_poly.type
_entity_poly.pdbx_seq_one_letter_code
_entity_poly.pdbx_strand_id
1 'polypeptide(L)'
;MRIGAFVVTAAIAALAAPALSADPLTCNLTAYKALPGLTAAVSENTLAVTWDGEKNQEVRLRFAIENGTPTIRDIAVRAKGGQWATLASNVQPDYRVVSGLRRATDQQLKPLHDLGVKITPEILDQIRWEAFWDSPLNVPGDQIAHGGATPPVEGIANQPGLPRKPEEVTRAAAVYQTRGCDVKTNGGRIEVSFSGVQLGVFAGRLEYQIYKGSNLIRQAIVAKTDEPAVAYKYDGGLKGLAIQPKSRMVWRSNTANIWTDYEFGGPKNESLVPLKTANRLVAAEVPAGSIAAFPPPHNFFWARETEFNLGYNWYRKDSDNSFSFGVRQAEGEEDPAWQGHGPEDRRQNFALYSARPGTWQRMAVYFYVSPESGQSAIQSALAYTRDDHYKPIAGYQVMATHFHTGMVRRLNQLGGLNQTIPDFDLMKGAGVNIFAPIDGGSGGGAGAGDLAVPPAGGRGGLPRPAAAPAGGRGGDRLKNLADYYEAARIHSDKNFLILPDEENTAGNLGGHTDFVLSHPVYWTTTRTEGQPFMENDPKYGTVYHVGSRDEAMDMAKRENMLVFMPHPRSKGSTGYPDAVKNDAHFTHENYRGIGFRWGMGVDGSETRLCEYRCLALLDDMNNWVANRPTPPKFAWAISETYQKGPGDDIYANNPVNYVKLDRLPTGSDWSPIVNALKRGDYFWTSGEVLIPSYSVEGTGGNRTIVADVEWTFPLEFVEVVWGDGQKTERQIIPATDLPAFGKHHFSIPFNATGKKWVRFAVWDSVGNGAFVQPIKLEGAMTSTSASR
;
A
#
# COMPACT_ATOMS: atom_id res chain seq x y z
N MET A 1 -38.18 40.13 78.18
CA MET A 1 -37.58 40.37 76.93
C MET A 1 -37.51 39.00 76.15
N ARG A 2 -38.44 38.70 75.20
CA ARG A 2 -38.55 37.41 74.50
C ARG A 2 -37.93 37.63 73.10
N ILE A 3 -36.93 36.86 72.82
CA ILE A 3 -36.28 36.82 71.49
C ILE A 3 -36.95 35.71 70.73
N GLY A 4 -37.67 36.03 69.67
CA GLY A 4 -38.27 35.07 68.78
C GLY A 4 -37.24 34.63 67.69
N ALA A 5 -37.11 33.32 67.54
CA ALA A 5 -36.29 32.73 66.47
C ALA A 5 -37.13 32.60 65.14
N PHE A 6 -36.66 33.20 64.05
CA PHE A 6 -37.19 33.01 62.72
C PHE A 6 -36.48 31.82 62.11
N VAL A 7 -37.26 30.79 61.76
CA VAL A 7 -36.81 29.64 60.92
C VAL A 7 -37.05 30.02 59.43
N VAL A 8 -35.98 30.17 58.67
CA VAL A 8 -36.06 30.35 57.22
C VAL A 8 -35.93 28.97 56.59
N THR A 9 -37.01 28.46 55.98
CA THR A 9 -37.02 27.22 55.20
C THR A 9 -36.59 27.56 53.76
N ALA A 10 -35.39 27.21 53.37
CA ALA A 10 -34.93 27.28 51.96
C ALA A 10 -35.47 26.09 51.16
N ALA A 11 -36.40 26.33 50.23
CA ALA A 11 -36.82 25.36 49.25
C ALA A 11 -35.74 25.22 48.15
N ILE A 12 -35.06 24.09 48.10
CA ILE A 12 -34.16 23.74 47.01
C ILE A 12 -35.05 23.25 45.81
N ALA A 13 -35.23 24.11 44.81
CA ALA A 13 -35.77 23.71 43.54
C ALA A 13 -34.71 22.91 42.77
N ALA A 14 -34.86 21.60 42.68
CA ALA A 14 -34.07 20.76 41.79
C ALA A 14 -34.46 21.10 40.33
N LEU A 15 -33.61 21.85 39.64
CA LEU A 15 -33.69 22.02 38.20
C LEU A 15 -33.36 20.67 37.55
N ALA A 16 -34.40 19.94 37.11
CA ALA A 16 -34.24 18.79 36.23
C ALA A 16 -33.62 19.32 34.94
N ALA A 17 -32.39 18.90 34.62
CA ALA A 17 -31.79 19.13 33.33
C ALA A 17 -32.74 18.51 32.26
N PRO A 18 -33.03 19.23 31.14
CA PRO A 18 -33.84 18.69 30.10
C PRO A 18 -33.15 17.42 29.55
N ALA A 19 -33.86 16.31 29.58
CA ALA A 19 -33.44 15.10 28.87
C ALA A 19 -33.30 15.51 27.42
N LEU A 20 -32.09 15.47 26.89
CA LEU A 20 -31.80 15.67 25.48
C LEU A 20 -32.61 14.62 24.70
N SER A 21 -33.69 15.04 24.04
CA SER A 21 -34.46 14.17 23.16
C SER A 21 -33.57 13.85 21.96
N ALA A 22 -33.19 12.59 21.78
CA ALA A 22 -32.54 12.16 20.55
C ALA A 22 -33.47 12.49 19.37
N ASP A 23 -32.95 13.13 18.34
CA ASP A 23 -33.68 13.37 17.11
C ASP A 23 -34.18 12.01 16.54
N PRO A 24 -35.42 11.95 15.99
CA PRO A 24 -35.92 10.68 15.42
C PRO A 24 -35.02 10.24 14.28
N LEU A 25 -34.43 9.05 14.37
CA LEU A 25 -33.59 8.48 13.33
C LEU A 25 -34.48 8.06 12.13
N THR A 26 -34.33 8.74 11.03
CA THR A 26 -34.96 8.36 9.76
C THR A 26 -33.94 7.72 8.85
N CYS A 27 -34.15 6.43 8.48
CA CYS A 27 -33.28 5.73 7.54
C CYS A 27 -34.04 5.39 6.26
N ASN A 28 -33.43 5.66 5.12
CA ASN A 28 -33.91 5.20 3.83
C ASN A 28 -33.51 3.73 3.64
N LEU A 29 -34.52 2.83 3.59
CA LEU A 29 -34.35 1.40 3.40
C LEU A 29 -34.71 0.94 1.98
N THR A 30 -34.88 1.83 1.02
CA THR A 30 -35.37 1.49 -0.34
C THR A 30 -34.40 0.52 -1.05
N ALA A 31 -33.12 0.65 -0.84
CA ALA A 31 -32.08 -0.22 -1.42
C ALA A 31 -31.71 -1.40 -0.51
N TYR A 32 -32.35 -1.54 0.64
CA TYR A 32 -32.12 -2.64 1.58
C TYR A 32 -32.97 -3.85 1.24
N LYS A 33 -32.36 -5.02 1.29
CA LYS A 33 -33.00 -6.34 1.24
C LYS A 33 -32.45 -7.19 2.37
N ALA A 34 -33.34 -7.72 3.21
CA ALA A 34 -32.92 -8.64 4.26
C ALA A 34 -32.32 -9.91 3.67
N LEU A 35 -31.28 -10.41 4.28
CA LEU A 35 -30.60 -11.65 3.93
C LEU A 35 -30.65 -12.60 5.15
N PRO A 36 -30.73 -13.91 4.95
CA PRO A 36 -30.57 -14.86 6.04
C PRO A 36 -29.24 -14.62 6.78
N GLY A 37 -29.29 -14.38 8.08
CA GLY A 37 -28.12 -14.10 8.90
C GLY A 37 -27.47 -12.71 8.67
N LEU A 38 -28.20 -11.76 8.09
CA LEU A 38 -27.78 -10.36 7.96
C LEU A 38 -29.01 -9.47 7.84
N THR A 39 -29.34 -8.71 8.88
CA THR A 39 -30.56 -7.93 8.98
C THR A 39 -30.31 -6.52 9.46
N ALA A 40 -31.14 -5.57 8.99
CA ALA A 40 -31.20 -4.23 9.50
C ALA A 40 -32.65 -3.85 9.81
N ALA A 41 -32.88 -3.21 10.96
CA ALA A 41 -34.21 -2.78 11.38
C ALA A 41 -34.12 -1.46 12.16
N VAL A 42 -35.06 -0.55 11.89
CA VAL A 42 -35.21 0.70 12.63
C VAL A 42 -36.28 0.53 13.70
N SER A 43 -35.96 0.80 14.94
CA SER A 43 -36.92 0.85 16.06
C SER A 43 -36.44 1.86 17.11
N GLU A 44 -37.39 2.55 17.77
CA GLU A 44 -37.10 3.45 18.90
C GLU A 44 -35.93 4.42 18.63
N ASN A 45 -35.91 5.10 17.49
CA ASN A 45 -34.85 6.03 17.09
C ASN A 45 -33.44 5.39 16.93
N THR A 46 -33.36 4.07 16.76
CA THR A 46 -32.11 3.37 16.45
C THR A 46 -32.25 2.49 15.22
N LEU A 47 -31.16 2.41 14.45
CA LEU A 47 -30.96 1.39 13.43
C LEU A 47 -30.15 0.26 14.04
N ALA A 48 -30.71 -0.93 14.13
CA ALA A 48 -29.98 -2.13 14.53
C ALA A 48 -29.58 -2.96 13.30
N VAL A 49 -28.29 -3.23 13.14
CA VAL A 49 -27.75 -4.20 12.18
C VAL A 49 -27.25 -5.40 12.94
N THR A 50 -27.77 -6.58 12.60
CA THR A 50 -27.37 -7.84 13.24
C THR A 50 -26.97 -8.85 12.17
N TRP A 51 -25.86 -9.56 12.38
CA TRP A 51 -25.38 -10.53 11.40
C TRP A 51 -24.69 -11.74 12.02
N ASP A 52 -24.69 -12.83 11.25
CA ASP A 52 -23.91 -14.01 11.55
C ASP A 52 -22.42 -13.68 11.40
N GLY A 53 -21.66 -13.77 12.46
CA GLY A 53 -20.22 -13.61 12.52
C GLY A 53 -19.48 -14.95 12.34
N GLU A 54 -18.22 -14.95 12.71
CA GLU A 54 -17.34 -16.11 12.70
C GLU A 54 -17.66 -17.06 13.87
N LYS A 55 -17.21 -18.30 13.77
CA LYS A 55 -17.24 -19.28 14.88
C LYS A 55 -18.64 -19.43 15.54
N ASN A 56 -19.71 -19.40 14.73
CA ASN A 56 -21.09 -19.47 15.22
C ASN A 56 -21.47 -18.34 16.19
N GLN A 57 -20.93 -17.15 15.96
CA GLN A 57 -21.27 -15.92 16.68
C GLN A 57 -22.33 -15.12 15.93
N GLU A 58 -22.98 -14.23 16.65
CA GLU A 58 -23.77 -13.13 16.10
C GLU A 58 -23.17 -11.81 16.59
N VAL A 59 -23.08 -10.83 15.71
CA VAL A 59 -22.59 -9.47 16.00
C VAL A 59 -23.73 -8.48 15.76
N ARG A 60 -23.76 -7.41 16.54
CA ARG A 60 -24.75 -6.34 16.42
C ARG A 60 -24.11 -4.98 16.56
N LEU A 61 -24.52 -4.07 15.67
CA LEU A 61 -24.34 -2.62 15.81
C LEU A 61 -25.69 -1.95 15.92
N ARG A 62 -25.84 -1.02 16.87
CA ARG A 62 -27.00 -0.13 16.93
C ARG A 62 -26.55 1.33 16.73
N PHE A 63 -27.14 1.99 15.78
CA PHE A 63 -26.84 3.38 15.43
C PHE A 63 -27.94 4.33 15.86
N ALA A 64 -27.56 5.52 16.28
CA ALA A 64 -28.42 6.67 16.51
C ALA A 64 -27.79 7.95 16.00
N ILE A 65 -28.50 9.05 16.02
CA ILE A 65 -27.96 10.38 15.77
C ILE A 65 -28.14 11.19 17.05
N GLU A 66 -27.05 11.78 17.54
CA GLU A 66 -27.04 12.64 18.71
C GLU A 66 -26.44 13.98 18.34
N ASN A 67 -27.25 15.03 18.40
CA ASN A 67 -26.85 16.39 18.02
C ASN A 67 -26.16 16.42 16.63
N GLY A 68 -26.75 15.72 15.65
CA GLY A 68 -26.21 15.63 14.30
C GLY A 68 -25.02 14.68 14.13
N THR A 69 -24.52 14.06 15.20
CA THR A 69 -23.38 13.11 15.15
C THR A 69 -23.88 11.67 15.13
N PRO A 70 -23.48 10.86 14.13
CA PRO A 70 -23.73 9.44 14.15
C PRO A 70 -23.06 8.81 15.39
N THR A 71 -23.86 8.13 16.22
CA THR A 71 -23.40 7.48 17.44
C THR A 71 -23.70 5.99 17.39
N ILE A 72 -22.75 5.16 17.69
CA ILE A 72 -22.95 3.71 17.86
C ILE A 72 -23.40 3.50 19.29
N ARG A 73 -24.69 3.19 19.46
CA ARG A 73 -25.32 2.94 20.78
C ARG A 73 -24.78 1.70 21.47
N ASP A 74 -24.51 0.64 20.69
CA ASP A 74 -23.76 -0.51 21.17
C ASP A 74 -23.04 -1.24 20.03
N ILE A 75 -21.91 -1.81 20.38
CA ILE A 75 -21.18 -2.85 19.66
C ILE A 75 -21.26 -4.07 20.55
N ALA A 76 -21.93 -5.12 20.08
CA ALA A 76 -22.16 -6.32 20.88
C ALA A 76 -21.90 -7.58 20.08
N VAL A 77 -21.47 -8.64 20.77
CA VAL A 77 -21.24 -9.96 20.22
C VAL A 77 -21.86 -11.02 21.13
N ARG A 78 -22.31 -12.14 20.57
CA ARG A 78 -22.76 -13.32 21.35
C ARG A 78 -22.49 -14.62 20.62
N ALA A 79 -22.43 -15.73 21.33
CA ALA A 79 -22.68 -17.04 20.72
C ALA A 79 -24.11 -17.06 20.18
N LYS A 80 -24.36 -17.68 19.03
CA LYS A 80 -25.69 -17.71 18.41
C LYS A 80 -26.77 -18.24 19.36
N GLY A 81 -27.78 -17.39 19.57
CA GLY A 81 -28.86 -17.68 20.54
C GLY A 81 -28.52 -17.42 22.02
N GLY A 82 -27.28 -16.98 22.32
CA GLY A 82 -26.85 -16.63 23.69
C GLY A 82 -27.21 -15.21 24.11
N GLN A 83 -26.68 -14.80 25.26
CA GLN A 83 -26.82 -13.44 25.76
C GLN A 83 -25.81 -12.50 25.09
N TRP A 84 -26.23 -11.26 24.82
CA TRP A 84 -25.37 -10.24 24.24
C TRP A 84 -24.30 -9.75 25.22
N ALA A 85 -23.05 -9.79 24.83
CA ALA A 85 -21.93 -9.15 25.47
C ALA A 85 -21.67 -7.79 24.79
N THR A 86 -21.92 -6.69 25.49
CA THR A 86 -21.70 -5.34 24.97
C THR A 86 -20.27 -4.93 25.21
N LEU A 87 -19.53 -4.67 24.15
CA LEU A 87 -18.11 -4.29 24.16
C LEU A 87 -17.92 -2.76 24.23
N ALA A 88 -18.82 -2.02 23.63
CA ALA A 88 -18.80 -0.56 23.64
C ALA A 88 -20.22 0.00 23.60
N SER A 89 -20.43 1.15 24.25
CA SER A 89 -21.73 1.85 24.25
C SER A 89 -21.53 3.34 24.06
N ASN A 90 -22.41 3.95 23.25
CA ASN A 90 -22.44 5.40 22.98
C ASN A 90 -21.10 5.93 22.44
N VAL A 91 -20.43 5.17 21.58
CA VAL A 91 -19.17 5.56 20.96
C VAL A 91 -19.41 6.30 19.65
N GLN A 92 -18.49 7.18 19.31
CA GLN A 92 -18.59 8.01 18.11
C GLN A 92 -17.36 7.80 17.22
N PRO A 93 -17.49 7.99 15.88
CA PRO A 93 -16.33 8.00 14.99
C PRO A 93 -15.40 9.17 15.34
N ASP A 94 -14.11 8.91 15.35
CA ASP A 94 -13.06 9.92 15.54
C ASP A 94 -12.20 9.98 14.30
N TYR A 95 -12.27 11.09 13.56
CA TYR A 95 -11.50 11.32 12.34
C TYR A 95 -10.82 12.66 12.34
N ARG A 96 -9.59 12.68 11.86
CA ARG A 96 -8.79 13.89 11.61
C ARG A 96 -8.16 13.79 10.24
N VAL A 97 -7.94 14.94 9.62
CA VAL A 97 -7.24 15.06 8.35
C VAL A 97 -6.18 16.15 8.43
N VAL A 98 -5.07 15.92 7.77
CA VAL A 98 -4.07 16.93 7.46
C VAL A 98 -3.97 17.01 5.95
N SER A 99 -4.16 18.18 5.38
CA SER A 99 -4.14 18.39 3.93
C SER A 99 -3.32 19.61 3.55
N GLY A 100 -2.75 19.57 2.36
CA GLY A 100 -1.97 20.64 1.78
C GLY A 100 -1.95 20.54 0.26
N LEU A 101 -1.29 21.48 -0.40
CA LEU A 101 -1.19 21.55 -1.86
C LEU A 101 -0.15 20.54 -2.38
N ARG A 102 -0.54 19.67 -3.30
CA ARG A 102 0.36 18.80 -4.06
C ARG A 102 1.05 19.60 -5.18
N ARG A 103 2.36 19.49 -5.29
CA ARG A 103 3.16 20.16 -6.33
C ARG A 103 3.89 19.12 -7.19
N ALA A 104 4.23 19.51 -8.42
CA ALA A 104 5.19 18.77 -9.22
C ALA A 104 6.62 18.99 -8.69
N THR A 105 7.49 18.01 -8.83
CA THR A 105 8.88 18.08 -8.39
C THR A 105 9.84 18.14 -9.59
N ASP A 106 11.05 18.63 -9.37
CA ASP A 106 12.10 18.67 -10.40
C ASP A 106 12.43 17.28 -10.96
N GLN A 107 12.38 16.27 -10.11
CA GLN A 107 12.57 14.88 -10.54
C GLN A 107 11.55 14.44 -11.61
N GLN A 108 10.34 15.00 -11.59
CA GLN A 108 9.31 14.73 -12.59
C GLN A 108 9.46 15.62 -13.83
N LEU A 109 9.90 16.87 -13.65
CA LEU A 109 10.03 17.84 -14.74
C LEU A 109 11.28 17.60 -15.59
N LYS A 110 12.40 17.20 -14.97
CA LYS A 110 13.66 17.00 -15.69
C LYS A 110 13.55 16.03 -16.86
N PRO A 111 12.95 14.81 -16.72
CA PRO A 111 12.82 13.91 -17.88
C PRO A 111 12.00 14.51 -19.01
N LEU A 112 10.99 15.32 -18.72
CA LEU A 112 10.19 15.99 -19.74
C LEU A 112 10.98 17.08 -20.46
N HIS A 113 11.81 17.84 -19.72
CA HIS A 113 12.73 18.81 -20.35
C HIS A 113 13.76 18.12 -21.25
N ASP A 114 14.33 16.99 -20.78
CA ASP A 114 15.30 16.19 -21.57
C ASP A 114 14.65 15.63 -22.85
N LEU A 115 13.34 15.38 -22.83
CA LEU A 115 12.54 14.98 -23.99
C LEU A 115 12.11 16.17 -24.87
N GLY A 116 12.47 17.41 -24.52
CA GLY A 116 12.04 18.61 -25.23
C GLY A 116 10.56 18.95 -25.09
N VAL A 117 9.88 18.41 -24.08
CA VAL A 117 8.47 18.70 -23.84
C VAL A 117 8.31 20.08 -23.23
N LYS A 118 7.50 20.94 -23.88
CA LYS A 118 7.14 22.23 -23.30
C LYS A 118 6.16 22.01 -22.14
N ILE A 119 6.56 22.39 -20.94
CA ILE A 119 5.71 22.27 -19.75
C ILE A 119 4.57 23.28 -19.84
N THR A 120 3.35 22.76 -19.81
CA THR A 120 2.10 23.55 -19.78
C THR A 120 1.35 23.33 -18.46
N PRO A 121 0.38 24.20 -18.12
CA PRO A 121 -0.47 23.98 -16.93
C PRO A 121 -1.15 22.60 -16.93
N GLU A 122 -1.56 22.09 -18.08
CA GLU A 122 -2.22 20.78 -18.21
C GLU A 122 -1.24 19.64 -17.92
N ILE A 123 0.01 19.75 -18.38
CA ILE A 123 1.05 18.77 -18.06
C ILE A 123 1.38 18.83 -16.58
N LEU A 124 1.52 20.01 -15.98
CA LEU A 124 1.73 20.15 -14.55
C LEU A 124 0.57 19.54 -13.75
N ASP A 125 -0.67 19.76 -14.19
CA ASP A 125 -1.82 19.16 -13.55
C ASP A 125 -1.81 17.63 -13.66
N GLN A 126 -1.45 17.09 -14.80
CA GLN A 126 -1.34 15.64 -14.99
C GLN A 126 -0.29 15.00 -14.07
N ILE A 127 0.91 15.58 -13.98
CA ILE A 127 2.04 14.96 -13.27
C ILE A 127 2.05 15.21 -11.76
N ARG A 128 1.40 16.27 -11.27
CA ARG A 128 1.41 16.59 -9.83
C ARG A 128 0.82 15.48 -8.97
N TRP A 129 -0.16 14.75 -9.48
CA TRP A 129 -0.80 13.63 -8.77
C TRP A 129 0.14 12.44 -8.59
N GLU A 130 1.21 12.44 -9.35
CA GLU A 130 2.28 11.47 -9.36
C GLU A 130 3.51 11.93 -8.57
N ALA A 131 3.40 13.07 -7.88
CA ALA A 131 4.49 13.65 -7.11
C ALA A 131 4.83 12.76 -5.93
N PHE A 132 6.02 12.22 -5.96
CA PHE A 132 6.49 11.24 -5.00
C PHE A 132 7.20 11.89 -3.82
N TRP A 133 8.01 12.93 -4.09
CA TRP A 133 8.86 13.57 -3.11
C TRP A 133 8.34 14.90 -2.58
N ASP A 134 7.19 15.37 -3.03
CA ASP A 134 6.61 16.57 -2.47
C ASP A 134 5.91 16.25 -1.14
N SER A 135 6.34 16.91 -0.08
CA SER A 135 5.64 16.89 1.20
C SER A 135 4.73 18.12 1.28
N PRO A 136 3.43 17.99 1.08
CA PRO A 136 2.50 19.11 1.19
C PRO A 136 2.23 19.53 2.63
N LEU A 137 2.83 18.88 3.61
CA LEU A 137 2.71 19.18 5.02
C LEU A 137 3.79 20.15 5.47
N ASN A 138 3.57 20.84 6.57
CA ASN A 138 4.54 21.79 7.11
C ASN A 138 5.85 21.07 7.46
N VAL A 139 6.95 21.53 6.87
CA VAL A 139 8.30 21.08 7.19
C VAL A 139 9.11 22.34 7.50
N PRO A 140 9.77 22.44 8.65
CA PRO A 140 10.61 23.57 8.99
C PRO A 140 11.67 23.84 7.90
N GLY A 141 11.83 25.12 7.51
CA GLY A 141 12.59 25.52 6.33
C GLY A 141 14.10 25.27 6.36
N ASP A 142 14.68 25.18 7.57
CA ASP A 142 16.09 24.85 7.80
C ASP A 142 16.40 23.36 7.58
N GLN A 143 15.38 22.60 7.31
CA GLN A 143 15.42 21.16 7.32
C GLN A 143 15.39 20.55 5.91
N ILE A 144 15.56 21.33 4.90
CA ILE A 144 15.65 20.85 3.55
C ILE A 144 17.07 20.43 3.31
N ALA A 145 17.32 19.21 3.18
CA ALA A 145 18.64 18.85 2.78
C ALA A 145 18.72 17.51 2.08
N HIS A 146 19.08 17.59 0.85
CA HIS A 146 20.11 16.71 0.36
C HIS A 146 21.20 17.59 -0.23
N GLY A 147 22.38 17.62 0.42
CA GLY A 147 23.58 18.16 -0.15
C GLY A 147 23.75 19.69 -0.14
N GLY A 148 23.12 20.43 0.76
CA GLY A 148 23.38 21.86 0.93
C GLY A 148 22.93 22.75 -0.24
N ALA A 149 21.92 22.30 -0.96
CA ALA A 149 21.37 23.06 -2.07
C ALA A 149 20.54 24.26 -1.59
N THR A 150 20.51 25.30 -2.41
CA THR A 150 19.63 26.46 -2.29
C THR A 150 18.20 26.05 -1.95
N PRO A 151 17.45 26.83 -1.16
CA PRO A 151 16.05 26.55 -0.88
C PRO A 151 15.30 26.24 -2.17
N PRO A 152 14.52 25.16 -2.22
CA PRO A 152 13.86 24.75 -3.43
C PRO A 152 12.79 25.75 -3.84
N VAL A 153 12.73 25.98 -5.12
CA VAL A 153 11.61 26.66 -5.77
C VAL A 153 10.58 25.59 -6.16
N GLU A 154 9.31 25.92 -6.16
CA GLU A 154 8.26 24.99 -6.58
C GLU A 154 8.59 24.37 -7.94
N GLY A 155 8.51 23.05 -8.03
CA GLY A 155 8.79 22.29 -9.23
C GLY A 155 10.25 22.12 -9.56
N ILE A 156 11.18 22.57 -8.72
CA ILE A 156 12.63 22.50 -8.99
C ILE A 156 13.35 21.50 -8.08
N ALA A 157 12.83 21.23 -6.91
CA ALA A 157 13.58 20.45 -5.95
C ALA A 157 13.23 18.99 -5.99
N ASN A 158 14.22 18.17 -6.24
CA ASN A 158 14.20 16.74 -6.00
C ASN A 158 14.43 16.47 -4.51
N GLN A 159 13.56 17.00 -3.65
CA GLN A 159 13.75 17.00 -2.22
C GLN A 159 12.47 16.62 -1.49
N PRO A 160 12.58 15.69 -0.53
CA PRO A 160 11.50 15.46 0.41
C PRO A 160 11.26 16.74 1.22
N GLY A 161 10.02 17.08 1.44
CA GLY A 161 9.67 18.12 2.40
C GLY A 161 10.02 19.53 1.95
N LEU A 162 9.57 19.94 0.78
CA LEU A 162 9.61 21.36 0.41
C LEU A 162 8.93 22.20 1.50
N PRO A 163 9.55 23.34 1.93
CA PRO A 163 8.99 24.16 2.97
C PRO A 163 7.55 24.59 2.67
N ARG A 164 6.73 24.57 3.68
CA ARG A 164 5.37 25.10 3.68
C ARG A 164 5.24 26.14 4.78
N LYS A 165 4.43 27.13 4.51
CA LYS A 165 3.97 28.03 5.56
C LYS A 165 2.87 27.33 6.34
N PRO A 166 2.69 27.62 7.63
CA PRO A 166 1.64 27.01 8.43
C PRO A 166 0.24 27.16 7.82
N GLU A 167 -0.05 28.30 7.17
CA GLU A 167 -1.31 28.60 6.49
C GLU A 167 -1.57 27.76 5.22
N GLU A 168 -0.57 27.12 4.67
CA GLU A 168 -0.69 26.22 3.52
C GLU A 168 -1.10 24.79 3.91
N VAL A 169 -1.19 24.53 5.22
CA VAL A 169 -1.53 23.20 5.75
C VAL A 169 -2.78 23.29 6.62
N THR A 170 -3.81 22.56 6.24
CA THR A 170 -5.08 22.50 6.98
C THR A 170 -5.12 21.26 7.86
N ARG A 171 -5.38 21.44 9.16
CA ARG A 171 -5.65 20.36 10.11
C ARG A 171 -7.08 20.49 10.64
N ALA A 172 -7.85 19.42 10.54
CA ALA A 172 -9.25 19.43 10.93
C ALA A 172 -9.72 18.09 11.50
N ALA A 173 -10.59 18.16 12.49
CA ALA A 173 -11.39 17.02 12.92
C ALA A 173 -12.72 16.98 12.14
N ALA A 174 -13.31 15.79 12.05
CA ALA A 174 -14.60 15.63 11.41
C ALA A 174 -15.71 16.34 12.18
N VAL A 175 -16.57 17.02 11.43
CA VAL A 175 -17.80 17.65 11.92
C VAL A 175 -18.99 16.97 11.23
N TYR A 176 -20.01 16.64 12.01
CA TYR A 176 -21.18 15.91 11.56
C TYR A 176 -22.44 16.79 11.65
N GLN A 177 -23.22 16.80 10.61
CA GLN A 177 -24.54 17.45 10.52
C GLN A 177 -25.57 16.48 9.92
N THR A 178 -25.52 15.27 10.41
CA THR A 178 -26.33 14.15 9.90
C THR A 178 -27.77 14.28 10.37
N ARG A 179 -28.72 14.01 9.48
CA ARG A 179 -30.17 14.05 9.76
C ARG A 179 -30.86 12.71 9.59
N GLY A 180 -30.16 11.72 9.02
CA GLY A 180 -30.71 10.39 8.74
C GLY A 180 -29.65 9.46 8.21
N CYS A 181 -30.05 8.27 7.79
CA CYS A 181 -29.17 7.28 7.21
C CYS A 181 -29.76 6.63 5.95
N ASP A 182 -28.87 6.08 5.13
CA ASP A 182 -29.22 5.18 4.03
C ASP A 182 -28.69 3.78 4.36
N VAL A 183 -29.52 2.77 4.09
CA VAL A 183 -29.13 1.36 4.24
C VAL A 183 -29.29 0.66 2.91
N LYS A 184 -28.25 0.00 2.47
CA LYS A 184 -28.19 -0.69 1.18
C LYS A 184 -27.64 -2.10 1.37
N THR A 185 -28.23 -3.07 0.69
CA THR A 185 -27.67 -4.42 0.55
C THR A 185 -26.87 -4.50 -0.74
N ASN A 186 -25.63 -4.99 -0.64
CA ASN A 186 -24.75 -5.19 -1.77
C ASN A 186 -24.14 -6.59 -1.67
N GLY A 187 -24.72 -7.57 -2.39
CA GLY A 187 -24.33 -8.97 -2.23
C GLY A 187 -24.53 -9.49 -0.80
N GLY A 188 -23.50 -10.07 -0.22
CA GLY A 188 -23.51 -10.61 1.17
C GLY A 188 -23.21 -9.57 2.24
N ARG A 189 -23.34 -8.28 1.98
CA ARG A 189 -23.01 -7.19 2.92
C ARG A 189 -24.11 -6.12 3.01
N ILE A 190 -24.11 -5.41 4.13
CA ILE A 190 -24.90 -4.19 4.33
C ILE A 190 -23.94 -2.98 4.37
N GLU A 191 -24.35 -1.93 3.68
CA GLU A 191 -23.74 -0.60 3.74
C GLU A 191 -24.71 0.33 4.47
N VAL A 192 -24.23 0.96 5.56
CA VAL A 192 -24.97 2.01 6.28
C VAL A 192 -24.21 3.31 6.10
N SER A 193 -24.88 4.34 5.59
CA SER A 193 -24.23 5.63 5.38
C SER A 193 -25.01 6.80 6.01
N PHE A 194 -24.24 7.77 6.50
CA PHE A 194 -24.70 8.98 7.17
C PHE A 194 -24.11 10.17 6.45
N SER A 195 -24.96 10.91 5.71
CA SER A 195 -24.55 12.13 4.99
C SER A 195 -24.35 13.30 5.94
N GLY A 196 -23.73 14.39 5.43
CA GLY A 196 -23.51 15.62 6.21
C GLY A 196 -22.20 15.59 7.01
N VAL A 197 -21.16 14.99 6.46
CA VAL A 197 -19.81 15.00 7.03
C VAL A 197 -18.97 16.08 6.37
N GLN A 198 -18.30 16.90 7.19
CA GLN A 198 -17.25 17.83 6.78
C GLN A 198 -15.95 17.43 7.48
N LEU A 199 -14.86 17.26 6.69
CA LEU A 199 -13.53 16.91 7.21
C LEU A 199 -12.47 17.78 6.52
N GLY A 200 -12.19 18.94 7.11
CA GLY A 200 -11.34 19.96 6.51
C GLY A 200 -11.89 20.40 5.15
N VAL A 201 -11.11 20.22 4.09
CA VAL A 201 -11.49 20.57 2.70
C VAL A 201 -12.42 19.53 2.05
N PHE A 202 -12.71 18.43 2.74
CA PHE A 202 -13.53 17.33 2.23
C PHE A 202 -14.97 17.41 2.75
N ALA A 203 -15.93 17.09 1.88
CA ALA A 203 -17.34 16.94 2.24
C ALA A 203 -17.91 15.62 1.73
N GLY A 204 -18.75 14.95 2.54
CA GLY A 204 -19.28 13.65 2.14
C GLY A 204 -20.14 12.96 3.20
N ARG A 205 -19.86 11.68 3.42
CA ARG A 205 -20.61 10.79 4.30
C ARG A 205 -19.68 9.93 5.16
N LEU A 206 -20.18 9.50 6.32
CA LEU A 206 -19.64 8.39 7.09
C LEU A 206 -20.31 7.10 6.61
N GLU A 207 -19.56 6.05 6.40
CA GLU A 207 -20.03 4.77 5.87
C GLU A 207 -19.53 3.61 6.73
N TYR A 208 -20.41 2.67 7.02
CA TYR A 208 -20.09 1.38 7.62
C TYR A 208 -20.39 0.27 6.62
N GLN A 209 -19.45 -0.65 6.44
CA GLN A 209 -19.69 -1.90 5.72
C GLN A 209 -19.57 -3.08 6.67
N ILE A 210 -20.55 -3.96 6.59
CA ILE A 210 -20.73 -5.11 7.46
C ILE A 210 -20.84 -6.34 6.57
N TYR A 211 -20.04 -7.34 6.86
CA TYR A 211 -19.87 -8.52 6.02
C TYR A 211 -20.42 -9.74 6.74
N LYS A 212 -21.42 -10.42 6.14
CA LYS A 212 -21.95 -11.66 6.66
C LYS A 212 -20.87 -12.74 6.77
N GLY A 213 -20.84 -13.48 7.87
CA GLY A 213 -19.88 -14.55 8.12
C GLY A 213 -18.52 -14.06 8.63
N SER A 214 -18.44 -12.79 9.02
CA SER A 214 -17.21 -12.14 9.50
C SER A 214 -17.51 -11.27 10.71
N ASN A 215 -16.56 -11.12 11.63
CA ASN A 215 -16.62 -10.16 12.72
C ASN A 215 -16.01 -8.80 12.33
N LEU A 216 -15.71 -8.61 11.05
CA LEU A 216 -15.09 -7.41 10.50
C LEU A 216 -16.14 -6.32 10.26
N ILE A 217 -15.79 -5.10 10.64
CA ILE A 217 -16.55 -3.87 10.37
C ILE A 217 -15.58 -2.91 9.70
N ARG A 218 -15.96 -2.37 8.55
CA ARG A 218 -15.27 -1.24 7.95
C ARG A 218 -16.02 0.04 8.29
N GLN A 219 -15.31 1.01 8.86
CA GLN A 219 -15.77 2.37 9.05
C GLN A 219 -14.94 3.27 8.12
N ALA A 220 -15.60 4.17 7.37
CA ALA A 220 -14.88 5.08 6.49
C ALA A 220 -15.59 6.43 6.38
N ILE A 221 -14.83 7.53 6.34
CA ILE A 221 -15.32 8.75 5.71
C ILE A 221 -15.08 8.62 4.20
N VAL A 222 -16.17 8.73 3.44
CA VAL A 222 -16.17 8.77 1.98
C VAL A 222 -16.54 10.19 1.57
N ALA A 223 -15.55 10.95 1.12
CA ALA A 223 -15.69 12.39 0.89
C ALA A 223 -14.88 12.85 -0.31
N LYS A 224 -15.26 13.98 -0.88
CA LYS A 224 -14.55 14.61 -2.00
C LYS A 224 -14.27 16.07 -1.70
N THR A 225 -13.36 16.64 -2.46
CA THR A 225 -13.04 18.06 -2.43
C THR A 225 -13.10 18.63 -3.85
N ASP A 226 -13.44 19.89 -3.96
CA ASP A 226 -13.35 20.63 -5.23
C ASP A 226 -12.09 21.52 -5.26
N GLU A 227 -11.30 21.55 -4.17
CA GLU A 227 -10.03 22.25 -4.12
C GLU A 227 -9.01 21.63 -5.08
N PRO A 228 -8.23 22.46 -5.79
CA PRO A 228 -7.23 21.96 -6.72
C PRO A 228 -6.04 21.34 -5.96
N ALA A 229 -5.47 20.28 -6.54
CA ALA A 229 -4.16 19.75 -6.16
C ALA A 229 -4.01 19.37 -4.68
N VAL A 230 -5.02 18.77 -4.06
CA VAL A 230 -4.99 18.37 -2.65
C VAL A 230 -4.18 17.09 -2.46
N ALA A 231 -3.25 17.14 -1.51
CA ALA A 231 -2.65 15.95 -0.92
C ALA A 231 -3.01 15.89 0.56
N TYR A 232 -3.19 14.68 1.10
CA TYR A 232 -3.67 14.53 2.47
C TYR A 232 -3.19 13.24 3.13
N LYS A 233 -3.32 13.24 4.45
CA LYS A 233 -3.29 12.04 5.31
C LYS A 233 -4.41 12.12 6.31
N TYR A 234 -4.80 10.99 6.92
CA TYR A 234 -5.88 10.95 7.88
C TYR A 234 -5.59 10.00 9.05
N ASP A 235 -6.27 10.27 10.16
CA ASP A 235 -6.42 9.35 11.28
C ASP A 235 -7.89 8.97 11.40
N GLY A 236 -8.18 7.72 11.80
CA GLY A 236 -9.53 7.24 11.99
C GLY A 236 -9.65 6.29 13.18
N GLY A 237 -10.77 6.32 13.88
CA GLY A 237 -10.96 5.49 15.05
C GLY A 237 -12.34 5.63 15.69
N LEU A 238 -12.40 5.24 16.95
CA LEU A 238 -13.57 5.40 17.82
C LEU A 238 -13.20 6.21 19.05
N LYS A 239 -14.11 7.08 19.50
CA LYS A 239 -13.98 7.85 20.74
C LYS A 239 -15.13 7.59 21.71
N GLY A 240 -14.85 7.80 22.99
CA GLY A 240 -15.86 7.70 24.04
C GLY A 240 -16.09 6.27 24.54
N LEU A 241 -15.13 5.36 24.36
CA LEU A 241 -15.21 4.03 24.98
C LEU A 241 -15.11 4.19 26.51
N ALA A 242 -16.00 3.52 27.24
CA ALA A 242 -16.03 3.59 28.70
C ALA A 242 -14.82 2.84 29.31
N ILE A 243 -14.12 3.51 30.24
CA ILE A 243 -13.13 2.86 31.10
C ILE A 243 -13.87 2.07 32.18
N GLN A 244 -13.78 0.75 32.12
CA GLN A 244 -14.32 -0.19 33.10
C GLN A 244 -13.14 -0.82 33.88
N PRO A 245 -13.39 -1.43 35.06
CA PRO A 245 -12.35 -2.23 35.72
C PRO A 245 -11.74 -3.26 34.76
N LYS A 246 -10.40 -3.27 34.62
CA LYS A 246 -9.63 -4.11 33.68
C LYS A 246 -9.73 -3.69 32.21
N SER A 247 -10.31 -2.55 31.87
CA SER A 247 -10.18 -2.00 30.52
C SER A 247 -8.72 -1.65 30.23
N ARG A 248 -8.23 -2.05 29.06
CA ARG A 248 -6.84 -1.80 28.65
C ARG A 248 -6.69 -1.75 27.13
N MET A 249 -5.63 -1.09 26.69
CA MET A 249 -5.12 -1.25 25.32
C MET A 249 -4.14 -2.42 25.28
N VAL A 250 -4.21 -3.24 24.22
CA VAL A 250 -3.34 -4.41 24.02
C VAL A 250 -2.74 -4.35 22.63
N TRP A 251 -1.44 -4.58 22.52
CA TRP A 251 -0.73 -4.68 21.24
C TRP A 251 0.52 -5.54 21.36
N ARG A 252 1.08 -5.95 20.23
CA ARG A 252 2.42 -6.52 20.19
C ARG A 252 3.39 -5.41 19.76
N SER A 253 4.40 -5.13 20.58
CA SER A 253 5.44 -4.16 20.24
C SER A 253 6.27 -4.66 19.06
N ASN A 254 6.43 -3.84 18.01
CA ASN A 254 7.27 -4.22 16.88
C ASN A 254 8.77 -4.21 17.22
N THR A 255 9.21 -3.34 18.11
CA THR A 255 10.63 -3.22 18.50
C THR A 255 11.11 -4.40 19.33
N ALA A 256 10.33 -4.79 20.32
CA ALA A 256 10.67 -5.87 21.26
C ALA A 256 10.02 -7.22 20.90
N ASN A 257 9.07 -7.24 19.99
CA ASN A 257 8.25 -8.40 19.60
C ASN A 257 7.56 -9.09 20.78
N ILE A 258 7.15 -8.32 21.78
CA ILE A 258 6.45 -8.80 22.98
C ILE A 258 5.05 -8.22 23.07
N TRP A 259 4.14 -8.98 23.69
CA TRP A 259 2.83 -8.47 24.05
C TRP A 259 2.96 -7.41 25.13
N THR A 260 2.30 -6.29 24.91
CA THR A 260 2.29 -5.13 25.79
C THR A 260 0.85 -4.70 26.00
N ASP A 261 0.56 -4.19 27.19
CA ASP A 261 -0.74 -3.64 27.51
C ASP A 261 -0.60 -2.34 28.31
N TYR A 262 -1.65 -1.54 28.31
CA TYR A 262 -1.78 -0.33 29.08
C TYR A 262 -3.16 -0.26 29.72
N GLU A 263 -3.22 -0.31 31.03
CA GLU A 263 -4.40 -0.01 31.82
C GLU A 263 -4.52 1.51 32.00
N PHE A 264 -5.74 2.04 31.94
CA PHE A 264 -6.00 3.48 31.92
C PHE A 264 -5.81 4.14 33.29
N GLY A 265 -4.64 3.98 33.87
CA GLY A 265 -4.20 4.74 35.04
C GLY A 265 -3.74 6.16 34.69
N GLY A 266 -3.46 6.99 35.71
CA GLY A 266 -2.89 8.31 35.51
C GLY A 266 -3.86 9.37 34.94
N PRO A 267 -3.35 10.59 34.62
CA PRO A 267 -4.15 11.69 34.09
C PRO A 267 -4.63 11.41 32.66
N LYS A 268 -5.55 12.23 32.15
CA LYS A 268 -5.92 12.27 30.75
C LYS A 268 -4.70 12.59 29.86
N ASN A 269 -4.74 12.14 28.61
CA ASN A 269 -3.72 12.51 27.64
C ASN A 269 -4.11 13.81 26.93
N GLU A 270 -3.18 14.74 26.83
CA GLU A 270 -3.39 16.01 26.11
C GLU A 270 -3.39 15.79 24.58
N SER A 271 -2.63 14.81 24.09
CA SER A 271 -2.55 14.43 22.68
C SER A 271 -2.71 12.91 22.49
N LEU A 272 -2.74 12.47 21.23
CA LEU A 272 -2.69 11.05 20.92
C LEU A 272 -1.39 10.44 21.40
N VAL A 273 -1.45 9.22 21.92
CA VAL A 273 -0.28 8.38 22.23
C VAL A 273 -0.05 7.46 21.05
N PRO A 274 1.00 7.70 20.24
CA PRO A 274 1.31 6.84 19.10
C PRO A 274 1.88 5.50 19.55
N LEU A 275 1.51 4.44 18.87
CA LEU A 275 1.95 3.09 19.14
C LEU A 275 2.68 2.49 17.94
N LYS A 276 3.87 1.94 18.17
CA LYS A 276 4.60 1.11 17.20
C LYS A 276 4.21 -0.34 17.38
N THR A 277 3.14 -0.74 16.72
CA THR A 277 2.57 -2.08 16.84
C THR A 277 3.10 -3.00 15.76
N ALA A 278 3.42 -4.23 16.10
CA ALA A 278 3.63 -5.27 15.11
C ALA A 278 2.30 -5.56 14.38
N ASN A 279 2.40 -5.85 13.09
CA ASN A 279 1.26 -6.14 12.23
C ASN A 279 0.22 -5.01 12.13
N ARG A 280 0.54 -3.80 12.60
CA ARG A 280 -0.34 -2.61 12.55
C ARG A 280 -1.66 -2.77 13.30
N LEU A 281 -1.69 -3.60 14.32
CA LEU A 281 -2.89 -3.97 15.09
C LEU A 281 -2.79 -3.50 16.53
N VAL A 282 -3.90 -2.96 17.02
CA VAL A 282 -4.13 -2.61 18.43
C VAL A 282 -5.52 -3.06 18.83
N ALA A 283 -5.72 -3.50 20.06
CA ALA A 283 -7.04 -3.86 20.59
C ALA A 283 -7.38 -3.07 21.85
N ALA A 284 -8.62 -2.59 21.91
CA ALA A 284 -9.27 -2.16 23.13
C ALA A 284 -9.92 -3.39 23.78
N GLU A 285 -9.46 -3.78 24.97
CA GLU A 285 -10.00 -4.89 25.74
C GLU A 285 -10.84 -4.34 26.88
N VAL A 286 -12.06 -4.87 27.03
CA VAL A 286 -13.00 -4.60 28.10
C VAL A 286 -13.44 -5.92 28.75
N PRO A 287 -14.09 -5.93 29.93
CA PRO A 287 -14.49 -7.19 30.58
C PRO A 287 -15.34 -8.14 29.73
N ALA A 288 -16.06 -7.60 28.74
CA ALA A 288 -16.97 -8.37 27.87
C ALA A 288 -16.31 -8.90 26.58
N GLY A 289 -15.05 -8.55 26.29
CA GLY A 289 -14.32 -8.93 25.09
C GLY A 289 -13.47 -7.80 24.55
N SER A 290 -13.24 -7.76 23.23
CA SER A 290 -12.28 -6.83 22.61
C SER A 290 -12.73 -6.32 21.26
N ILE A 291 -12.23 -5.13 20.91
CA ILE A 291 -12.34 -4.55 19.57
C ILE A 291 -10.91 -4.27 19.09
N ALA A 292 -10.44 -4.99 18.08
CA ALA A 292 -9.16 -4.69 17.45
C ALA A 292 -9.35 -3.69 16.30
N ALA A 293 -8.38 -2.78 16.11
CA ALA A 293 -8.36 -1.81 15.02
C ALA A 293 -7.10 -1.97 14.19
N PHE A 294 -7.25 -1.83 12.86
CA PHE A 294 -6.15 -1.85 11.92
C PHE A 294 -6.46 -0.99 10.68
N PRO A 295 -5.41 -0.45 10.02
CA PRO A 295 -5.59 0.30 8.80
C PRO A 295 -5.90 -0.62 7.60
N PRO A 296 -6.44 -0.09 6.49
CA PRO A 296 -6.57 -0.86 5.26
C PRO A 296 -5.22 -1.49 4.88
N PRO A 297 -5.14 -2.83 4.71
CA PRO A 297 -3.89 -3.48 4.34
C PRO A 297 -3.29 -2.88 3.07
N HIS A 298 -1.99 -2.74 3.02
CA HIS A 298 -1.17 -2.21 1.92
C HIS A 298 -1.47 -0.75 1.53
N ASN A 299 -2.70 -0.29 1.54
CA ASN A 299 -3.07 1.05 1.06
C ASN A 299 -2.65 2.18 1.97
N PHE A 300 -2.58 1.94 3.26
CA PHE A 300 -2.31 2.97 4.27
C PHE A 300 -0.84 3.41 4.34
N PHE A 301 0.08 2.60 3.82
CA PHE A 301 1.52 2.78 4.01
C PHE A 301 2.32 3.14 2.77
N TRP A 302 1.75 2.93 1.61
CA TRP A 302 2.47 2.74 0.35
C TRP A 302 3.05 3.98 -0.29
N ALA A 303 2.59 5.15 0.09
CA ALA A 303 3.10 6.37 -0.50
C ALA A 303 4.45 6.81 0.08
N ARG A 304 5.06 5.99 0.97
CA ARG A 304 6.33 6.32 1.60
C ARG A 304 7.40 5.28 1.30
N GLU A 305 8.51 5.76 0.80
CA GLU A 305 9.78 5.05 0.83
C GLU A 305 10.36 5.18 2.24
N THR A 306 9.82 4.47 3.20
CA THR A 306 10.27 4.56 4.59
C THR A 306 10.93 3.27 5.03
N GLU A 307 11.99 3.42 5.77
CA GLU A 307 12.76 2.34 6.36
C GLU A 307 12.21 1.90 7.70
N PHE A 308 11.30 2.70 8.28
CA PHE A 308 10.86 2.54 9.66
C PHE A 308 9.37 2.28 9.76
N ASN A 309 8.98 1.53 10.78
CA ASN A 309 7.60 1.44 11.19
C ASN A 309 7.19 2.74 11.91
N LEU A 310 6.22 3.43 11.36
CA LEU A 310 5.88 4.80 11.76
C LEU A 310 4.88 4.92 12.91
N GLY A 311 4.51 3.83 13.59
CA GLY A 311 3.50 3.92 14.64
C GLY A 311 2.11 4.23 14.07
N TYR A 312 1.50 3.23 13.45
CA TYR A 312 0.24 3.37 12.71
C TYR A 312 -1.01 3.25 13.57
N ASN A 313 -0.86 3.11 14.88
CA ASN A 313 -1.95 3.02 15.83
C ASN A 313 -1.78 4.08 16.91
N TRP A 314 -2.88 4.37 17.56
CA TRP A 314 -2.90 5.33 18.66
C TRP A 314 -3.98 5.00 19.67
N TYR A 315 -3.81 5.50 20.89
CA TYR A 315 -4.86 5.64 21.87
C TYR A 315 -4.81 7.02 22.55
N ARG A 316 -5.86 7.37 23.28
CA ARG A 316 -5.91 8.55 24.12
C ARG A 316 -6.89 8.30 25.28
N LYS A 317 -6.45 8.51 26.51
CA LYS A 317 -7.35 8.65 27.66
C LYS A 317 -7.99 10.03 27.60
N ASP A 318 -9.28 10.11 27.31
CA ASP A 318 -10.01 11.36 27.11
C ASP A 318 -10.44 11.99 28.45
N SER A 319 -10.77 11.13 29.42
CA SER A 319 -11.20 11.49 30.77
C SER A 319 -10.94 10.33 31.74
N ASP A 320 -11.31 10.48 32.99
CA ASP A 320 -11.24 9.36 33.94
C ASP A 320 -12.18 8.20 33.62
N ASN A 321 -13.19 8.46 32.78
CA ASN A 321 -14.24 7.49 32.47
C ASN A 321 -14.24 7.06 31.00
N SER A 322 -13.40 7.64 30.15
CA SER A 322 -13.43 7.36 28.68
C SER A 322 -12.08 7.41 28.00
N PHE A 323 -11.97 6.65 26.93
CA PHE A 323 -10.80 6.62 26.06
C PHE A 323 -11.21 6.51 24.58
N SER A 324 -10.25 6.76 23.72
CA SER A 324 -10.34 6.66 22.26
C SER A 324 -9.16 5.88 21.72
N PHE A 325 -9.33 5.26 20.55
CA PHE A 325 -8.24 4.55 19.87
C PHE A 325 -8.53 4.41 18.38
N GLY A 326 -7.50 4.11 17.62
CA GLY A 326 -7.64 3.91 16.18
C GLY A 326 -6.31 3.77 15.45
N VAL A 327 -6.37 4.09 14.15
CA VAL A 327 -5.25 4.09 13.24
C VAL A 327 -4.86 5.52 12.88
N ARG A 328 -3.57 5.72 12.54
CA ARG A 328 -3.05 7.04 12.16
C ARG A 328 -1.97 6.95 11.11
N GLN A 329 -1.83 8.04 10.38
CA GLN A 329 -0.66 8.29 9.56
C GLN A 329 0.21 9.34 10.26
N ALA A 330 1.29 8.88 10.91
CA ALA A 330 2.10 9.69 11.82
C ALA A 330 2.70 10.96 11.18
N GLU A 331 2.82 12.01 11.99
CA GLU A 331 3.69 13.18 11.75
C GLU A 331 4.93 13.07 12.63
N GLY A 332 6.10 13.35 12.06
CA GLY A 332 7.36 13.23 12.80
C GLY A 332 7.48 14.18 13.99
N GLU A 333 6.78 15.31 13.95
CA GLU A 333 6.77 16.29 15.04
C GLU A 333 6.03 15.82 16.29
N GLU A 334 5.11 14.87 16.15
CA GLU A 334 4.25 14.41 17.25
C GLU A 334 4.82 13.22 18.02
N ASP A 335 5.83 12.52 17.49
CA ASP A 335 6.43 11.36 18.14
C ASP A 335 7.77 11.72 18.80
N PRO A 336 7.84 11.84 20.14
CA PRO A 336 9.10 12.12 20.84
C PRO A 336 10.20 11.07 20.61
N ALA A 337 9.82 9.83 20.25
CA ALA A 337 10.77 8.77 19.94
C ALA A 337 11.54 9.02 18.65
N TRP A 338 11.05 9.91 17.80
CA TRP A 338 11.68 10.30 16.55
C TRP A 338 12.56 11.55 16.69
N GLN A 339 12.54 12.21 17.83
CA GLN A 339 13.41 13.35 18.09
C GLN A 339 14.86 12.88 18.16
N GLY A 340 15.66 13.20 17.14
CA GLY A 340 17.07 12.90 17.09
C GLY A 340 17.52 11.95 15.97
N HIS A 341 16.62 11.48 15.13
CA HIS A 341 16.96 10.61 14.00
C HIS A 341 17.43 11.36 12.74
N GLY A 342 17.52 12.66 12.76
CA GLY A 342 18.10 13.44 11.67
C GLY A 342 17.13 13.80 10.53
N PRO A 343 17.66 14.20 9.36
CA PRO A 343 16.87 14.73 8.24
C PRO A 343 15.82 13.77 7.66
N GLU A 344 15.97 12.49 7.88
CA GLU A 344 15.09 11.44 7.35
C GLU A 344 13.71 11.42 8.00
N ASP A 345 13.63 11.85 9.25
CA ASP A 345 12.37 11.88 10.02
C ASP A 345 11.33 12.78 9.37
N ARG A 346 11.78 13.66 8.53
CA ARG A 346 10.95 14.61 7.77
C ARG A 346 10.16 13.99 6.64
N ARG A 347 10.60 12.83 6.14
CA ARG A 347 9.84 12.03 5.16
C ARG A 347 8.52 11.54 5.71
N GLN A 348 8.39 11.47 7.04
CA GLN A 348 7.15 11.11 7.71
C GLN A 348 6.03 12.13 7.49
N ASN A 349 6.37 13.36 7.17
CA ASN A 349 5.41 14.41 6.89
C ASN A 349 4.88 14.39 5.45
N PHE A 350 5.25 13.39 4.65
CA PHE A 350 4.69 13.22 3.32
C PHE A 350 3.21 12.87 3.41
N ALA A 351 2.39 13.57 2.67
CA ALA A 351 1.01 13.15 2.49
C ALA A 351 0.98 11.87 1.66
N LEU A 352 0.19 10.91 2.12
CA LEU A 352 0.12 9.59 1.51
C LEU A 352 -0.82 9.57 0.31
N TYR A 353 -1.84 10.43 0.30
CA TYR A 353 -2.87 10.41 -0.72
C TYR A 353 -2.93 11.72 -1.48
N SER A 354 -3.35 11.62 -2.74
CA SER A 354 -3.72 12.75 -3.59
C SER A 354 -5.22 12.70 -3.86
N ALA A 355 -5.89 13.84 -3.78
CA ALA A 355 -7.31 13.96 -4.10
C ALA A 355 -7.50 14.89 -5.29
N ARG A 356 -7.83 14.32 -6.44
CA ARG A 356 -8.24 15.10 -7.62
C ARG A 356 -9.60 15.76 -7.37
N PRO A 357 -9.83 16.97 -7.83
CA PRO A 357 -11.12 17.65 -7.66
C PRO A 357 -12.30 16.76 -8.08
N GLY A 358 -13.32 16.71 -7.25
CA GLY A 358 -14.54 15.95 -7.50
C GLY A 358 -14.44 14.44 -7.32
N THR A 359 -13.26 13.88 -7.03
CA THR A 359 -13.08 12.43 -6.84
C THR A 359 -13.35 12.02 -5.39
N TRP A 360 -14.11 10.93 -5.23
CA TRP A 360 -14.41 10.37 -3.93
C TRP A 360 -13.17 9.69 -3.33
N GLN A 361 -12.83 10.09 -2.12
CA GLN A 361 -11.74 9.54 -1.31
C GLN A 361 -12.33 8.68 -0.20
N ARG A 362 -11.70 7.56 0.13
CA ARG A 362 -12.15 6.66 1.18
C ARG A 362 -11.12 6.57 2.30
N MET A 363 -11.47 7.11 3.45
CA MET A 363 -10.61 7.18 4.64
C MET A 363 -11.08 6.11 5.63
N ALA A 364 -10.60 4.89 5.46
CA ALA A 364 -11.10 3.73 6.17
C ALA A 364 -10.28 3.34 7.41
N VAL A 365 -10.96 2.73 8.38
CA VAL A 365 -10.41 1.95 9.47
C VAL A 365 -11.24 0.66 9.59
N TYR A 366 -10.58 -0.44 9.90
CA TYR A 366 -11.22 -1.72 10.14
C TYR A 366 -11.24 -2.03 11.63
N PHE A 367 -12.38 -2.56 12.10
CA PHE A 367 -12.54 -3.08 13.45
C PHE A 367 -12.91 -4.56 13.38
N TYR A 368 -12.26 -5.34 14.23
CA TYR A 368 -12.59 -6.75 14.46
C TYR A 368 -13.17 -6.91 15.85
N VAL A 369 -14.39 -7.44 15.93
CA VAL A 369 -15.16 -7.59 17.17
C VAL A 369 -15.03 -9.01 17.70
N SER A 370 -14.62 -9.18 18.98
CA SER A 370 -14.38 -10.49 19.58
C SER A 370 -14.89 -10.58 21.01
N PRO A 371 -15.50 -11.70 21.43
CA PRO A 371 -15.80 -11.93 22.84
C PRO A 371 -14.54 -12.34 23.66
N GLU A 372 -13.41 -12.49 22.98
CA GLU A 372 -12.15 -12.94 23.55
C GLU A 372 -11.26 -11.78 24.00
N SER A 373 -10.09 -12.11 24.57
CA SER A 373 -9.06 -11.13 24.95
C SER A 373 -8.54 -10.31 23.77
N GLY A 374 -7.94 -9.15 24.03
CA GLY A 374 -7.31 -8.31 23.01
C GLY A 374 -6.24 -9.03 22.20
N GLN A 375 -5.44 -9.87 22.83
CA GLN A 375 -4.46 -10.69 22.15
C GLN A 375 -5.13 -11.67 21.17
N SER A 376 -6.19 -12.35 21.58
CA SER A 376 -6.93 -13.28 20.74
C SER A 376 -7.66 -12.56 19.59
N ALA A 377 -8.18 -11.36 19.85
CA ALA A 377 -8.81 -10.53 18.82
C ALA A 377 -7.82 -10.13 17.74
N ILE A 378 -6.61 -9.70 18.12
CA ILE A 378 -5.52 -9.36 17.18
C ILE A 378 -5.13 -10.60 16.36
N GLN A 379 -4.96 -11.77 16.99
CA GLN A 379 -4.64 -13.00 16.28
C GLN A 379 -5.73 -13.41 15.28
N SER A 380 -7.00 -13.25 15.65
CA SER A 380 -8.12 -13.52 14.74
C SER A 380 -8.19 -12.52 13.58
N ALA A 381 -7.91 -11.24 13.84
CA ALA A 381 -7.84 -10.22 12.79
C ALA A 381 -6.70 -10.47 11.79
N LEU A 382 -5.58 -11.04 12.23
CA LEU A 382 -4.46 -11.39 11.35
C LEU A 382 -4.81 -12.45 10.30
N ALA A 383 -5.84 -13.25 10.52
CA ALA A 383 -6.29 -14.22 9.51
C ALA A 383 -6.68 -13.55 8.18
N TYR A 384 -7.13 -12.29 8.22
CA TYR A 384 -7.49 -11.51 7.02
C TYR A 384 -6.28 -11.17 6.14
N THR A 385 -5.09 -11.07 6.72
CA THR A 385 -3.82 -10.84 6.03
C THR A 385 -2.92 -12.08 6.06
N ARG A 386 -3.50 -13.28 6.28
CA ARG A 386 -2.78 -14.56 6.36
C ARG A 386 -1.65 -14.56 7.39
N ASP A 387 -1.88 -13.96 8.55
CA ASP A 387 -0.88 -13.75 9.61
C ASP A 387 0.34 -12.93 9.12
N ASP A 388 0.12 -12.01 8.17
CA ASP A 388 1.16 -11.25 7.46
C ASP A 388 2.22 -12.16 6.81
N HIS A 389 1.76 -13.25 6.23
CA HIS A 389 2.61 -14.23 5.59
C HIS A 389 2.10 -14.58 4.18
N TYR A 390 2.97 -14.59 3.19
CA TYR A 390 2.63 -15.02 1.84
C TYR A 390 2.47 -16.54 1.80
N LYS A 391 1.25 -16.99 1.56
CA LYS A 391 0.89 -18.40 1.59
C LYS A 391 1.64 -19.18 0.50
N PRO A 392 2.36 -20.27 0.80
CA PRO A 392 2.96 -21.11 -0.21
C PRO A 392 1.88 -21.79 -1.08
N ILE A 393 2.11 -21.80 -2.39
CA ILE A 393 1.29 -22.49 -3.38
C ILE A 393 2.18 -23.52 -4.07
N ALA A 394 1.71 -24.77 -4.19
CA ALA A 394 2.45 -25.81 -4.86
C ALA A 394 2.73 -25.43 -6.33
N GLY A 395 3.98 -25.62 -6.77
CA GLY A 395 4.42 -25.22 -8.12
C GLY A 395 4.74 -23.74 -8.28
N TYR A 396 4.72 -22.94 -7.19
CA TYR A 396 5.07 -21.52 -7.20
C TYR A 396 6.11 -21.17 -6.15
N GLN A 397 6.93 -20.17 -6.48
CA GLN A 397 7.85 -19.51 -5.54
C GLN A 397 7.44 -18.05 -5.40
N VAL A 398 7.48 -17.55 -4.15
CA VAL A 398 7.12 -16.16 -3.83
C VAL A 398 8.34 -15.27 -4.05
N MET A 399 8.22 -14.31 -4.95
CA MET A 399 9.30 -13.39 -5.33
C MET A 399 8.97 -11.95 -4.95
N ALA A 400 9.84 -11.34 -4.15
CA ALA A 400 9.83 -9.93 -3.81
C ALA A 400 10.97 -9.20 -4.56
N THR A 401 10.67 -8.06 -5.18
CA THR A 401 11.58 -7.37 -6.08
C THR A 401 11.76 -5.89 -5.76
N HIS A 402 12.81 -5.30 -6.28
CA HIS A 402 13.09 -3.87 -6.28
C HIS A 402 13.24 -3.28 -4.88
N PHE A 403 14.21 -3.81 -4.13
CA PHE A 403 14.60 -3.34 -2.80
C PHE A 403 15.95 -2.65 -2.83
N HIS A 404 16.00 -1.45 -2.27
CA HIS A 404 17.24 -0.68 -2.04
C HIS A 404 17.87 -1.08 -0.70
N THR A 405 18.46 -2.25 -0.63
CA THR A 405 18.99 -2.77 0.65
C THR A 405 20.35 -2.21 1.04
N GLY A 406 21.15 -1.73 0.10
CA GLY A 406 22.56 -1.41 0.33
C GLY A 406 23.34 -2.63 0.80
N MET A 407 22.98 -3.83 0.34
CA MET A 407 23.40 -5.13 0.87
C MET A 407 24.92 -5.22 1.06
N VAL A 408 25.71 -5.09 0.00
CA VAL A 408 27.17 -5.24 0.05
C VAL A 408 27.80 -4.24 1.00
N ARG A 409 27.36 -2.98 0.96
CA ARG A 409 27.86 -1.92 1.85
C ARG A 409 27.58 -2.26 3.32
N ARG A 410 26.34 -2.65 3.64
CA ARG A 410 25.92 -2.99 5.01
C ARG A 410 26.65 -4.22 5.54
N LEU A 411 26.79 -5.27 4.75
CA LEU A 411 27.52 -6.46 5.11
C LEU A 411 29.00 -6.15 5.40
N ASN A 412 29.65 -5.33 4.57
CA ASN A 412 31.02 -4.88 4.79
C ASN A 412 31.18 -4.01 6.04
N GLN A 413 30.20 -3.14 6.34
CA GLN A 413 30.19 -2.37 7.58
C GLN A 413 30.07 -3.25 8.84
N LEU A 414 29.43 -4.41 8.73
CA LEU A 414 29.32 -5.41 9.79
C LEU A 414 30.52 -6.35 9.89
N GLY A 415 31.54 -6.24 9.00
CA GLY A 415 32.75 -7.01 9.04
C GLY A 415 32.96 -8.02 7.91
N GLY A 416 32.12 -7.97 6.86
CA GLY A 416 32.30 -8.73 5.63
C GLY A 416 31.06 -9.44 5.12
N LEU A 417 31.15 -10.02 3.92
CA LEU A 417 29.99 -10.58 3.18
C LEU A 417 29.30 -11.76 3.90
N ASN A 418 29.93 -12.39 4.86
CA ASN A 418 29.36 -13.48 5.67
C ASN A 418 28.44 -12.99 6.81
N GLN A 419 28.36 -11.70 7.03
CA GLN A 419 27.45 -11.12 8.03
C GLN A 419 26.02 -11.16 7.52
N THR A 420 25.02 -10.92 8.39
CA THR A 420 23.61 -10.88 8.00
C THR A 420 23.00 -9.50 8.23
N ILE A 421 21.95 -9.20 7.49
CA ILE A 421 21.15 -7.98 7.66
C ILE A 421 19.70 -8.37 7.96
N PRO A 422 18.95 -7.52 8.70
CA PRO A 422 17.56 -7.81 9.09
C PRO A 422 16.64 -8.13 7.92
N ASP A 423 16.91 -7.55 6.75
CA ASP A 423 16.10 -7.75 5.53
C ASP A 423 15.92 -9.23 5.18
N PHE A 424 16.98 -10.05 5.34
CA PHE A 424 16.91 -11.47 4.99
C PHE A 424 15.95 -12.25 5.90
N ASP A 425 16.02 -12.01 7.21
CA ASP A 425 15.16 -12.69 8.17
C ASP A 425 13.71 -12.24 8.04
N LEU A 426 13.48 -10.96 7.77
CA LEU A 426 12.14 -10.40 7.54
C LEU A 426 11.50 -10.97 6.27
N MET A 427 12.28 -11.09 5.17
CA MET A 427 11.79 -11.70 3.92
C MET A 427 11.43 -13.17 4.12
N LYS A 428 12.31 -13.94 4.74
CA LYS A 428 12.06 -15.35 5.08
C LYS A 428 10.84 -15.49 5.99
N GLY A 429 10.75 -14.63 7.01
CA GLY A 429 9.63 -14.59 7.95
C GLY A 429 8.29 -14.26 7.30
N ALA A 430 8.27 -13.44 6.26
CA ALA A 430 7.08 -13.13 5.48
C ALA A 430 6.70 -14.22 4.45
N GLY A 431 7.53 -15.25 4.26
CA GLY A 431 7.29 -16.33 3.30
C GLY A 431 7.82 -16.06 1.89
N VAL A 432 8.76 -15.14 1.74
CA VAL A 432 9.43 -14.88 0.46
C VAL A 432 10.49 -15.94 0.20
N ASN A 433 10.48 -16.52 -1.00
CA ASN A 433 11.45 -17.51 -1.45
C ASN A 433 12.54 -16.91 -2.35
N ILE A 434 12.18 -15.90 -3.16
CA ILE A 434 13.10 -15.21 -4.07
C ILE A 434 13.11 -13.74 -3.67
N PHE A 435 14.24 -13.26 -3.25
CA PHE A 435 14.46 -11.87 -2.88
C PHE A 435 15.38 -11.21 -3.93
N ALA A 436 14.85 -10.21 -4.65
CA ALA A 436 15.59 -9.50 -5.69
C ALA A 436 15.88 -8.04 -5.27
N PRO A 437 17.01 -7.79 -4.57
CA PRO A 437 17.50 -6.44 -4.32
C PRO A 437 18.10 -5.85 -5.60
N ILE A 438 18.13 -4.52 -5.71
CA ILE A 438 18.60 -3.80 -6.89
C ILE A 438 19.93 -3.08 -6.70
N ASP A 439 20.72 -3.56 -5.78
CA ASP A 439 21.96 -2.90 -5.30
C ASP A 439 23.19 -3.06 -6.22
N GLY A 440 23.04 -3.72 -7.37
CA GLY A 440 24.13 -4.34 -8.12
C GLY A 440 25.23 -3.45 -8.67
N GLY A 441 25.21 -2.18 -8.61
CA GLY A 441 26.38 -1.51 -9.13
C GLY A 441 26.24 -0.09 -9.64
N SER A 442 25.11 0.49 -9.65
CA SER A 442 25.04 1.93 -9.64
C SER A 442 25.66 2.35 -8.30
N GLY A 443 26.92 2.76 -8.32
CA GLY A 443 27.50 3.44 -7.18
C GLY A 443 26.49 4.45 -6.74
N GLY A 444 25.78 4.14 -5.63
CA GLY A 444 24.53 4.72 -5.23
C GLY A 444 24.42 6.14 -5.71
N GLY A 445 23.55 6.38 -6.65
CA GLY A 445 23.03 7.71 -6.79
C GLY A 445 22.66 8.07 -5.37
N ALA A 446 23.11 9.20 -4.88
CA ALA A 446 22.68 9.71 -3.59
C ALA A 446 21.16 9.93 -3.62
N GLY A 447 20.43 8.87 -3.83
CA GLY A 447 19.03 8.68 -3.54
C GLY A 447 19.01 8.49 -2.04
N ALA A 448 18.35 9.27 -1.40
CA ALA A 448 17.82 9.31 -0.06
C ALA A 448 18.18 8.20 0.97
N GLY A 449 19.06 7.29 0.69
CA GLY A 449 19.38 6.07 1.45
C GLY A 449 20.74 6.04 2.13
N ASP A 450 21.50 7.13 2.20
CA ASP A 450 22.77 7.15 2.95
C ASP A 450 22.53 7.40 4.43
N LEU A 451 21.75 6.50 5.06
CA LEU A 451 21.39 6.57 6.46
C LEU A 451 22.14 5.49 7.21
N ALA A 452 23.18 5.90 7.90
CA ALA A 452 23.76 5.08 8.94
C ALA A 452 22.68 4.86 10.02
N VAL A 453 22.15 3.64 10.13
CA VAL A 453 21.42 3.23 11.32
C VAL A 453 22.43 3.24 12.47
N PRO A 454 22.27 4.05 13.53
CA PRO A 454 23.09 3.91 14.72
C PRO A 454 22.80 2.53 15.32
N PRO A 455 23.80 1.82 15.84
CA PRO A 455 23.55 0.59 16.56
C PRO A 455 22.60 0.87 17.73
N ALA A 456 21.62 0.01 17.90
CA ALA A 456 20.70 0.08 19.03
C ALA A 456 21.50 -0.02 20.33
N GLY A 457 21.51 1.07 21.12
CA GLY A 457 22.11 1.12 22.43
C GLY A 457 23.46 1.85 22.49
N GLY A 458 23.44 3.14 22.72
CA GLY A 458 24.64 3.91 23.07
C GLY A 458 24.37 5.40 23.14
N ARG A 459 24.08 5.91 24.34
CA ARG A 459 24.22 7.35 24.64
C ARG A 459 25.72 7.69 24.57
N GLY A 460 26.13 8.39 23.53
CA GLY A 460 27.48 8.92 23.42
C GLY A 460 27.75 9.37 22.01
N GLY A 461 27.67 10.69 21.77
CA GLY A 461 28.05 11.27 20.48
C GLY A 461 29.50 10.98 20.19
N LEU A 462 29.76 10.13 19.18
CA LEU A 462 31.05 10.02 18.54
C LEU A 462 31.14 11.11 17.46
N PRO A 463 32.30 11.74 17.30
CA PRO A 463 32.49 12.73 16.25
C PRO A 463 32.31 12.07 14.88
N ARG A 464 31.51 12.73 14.04
CA ARG A 464 31.28 12.38 12.65
C ARG A 464 32.64 12.18 11.96
N PRO A 465 32.90 11.05 11.29
CA PRO A 465 34.06 10.95 10.43
C PRO A 465 34.01 12.09 9.42
N ALA A 466 35.15 12.78 9.22
CA ALA A 466 35.25 13.82 8.22
C ALA A 466 34.75 13.28 6.89
N ALA A 467 33.89 14.07 6.20
CA ALA A 467 33.41 13.73 4.88
C ALA A 467 34.61 13.30 4.02
N ALA A 468 34.56 12.10 3.48
CA ALA A 468 35.51 11.65 2.51
C ALA A 468 35.58 12.68 1.36
N PRO A 469 36.77 13.01 0.86
CA PRO A 469 36.90 14.01 -0.19
C PRO A 469 36.07 13.59 -1.40
N ALA A 470 35.46 14.54 -2.06
CA ALA A 470 34.60 14.40 -3.23
C ALA A 470 35.35 13.92 -4.50
N GLY A 471 36.24 12.98 -4.34
CA GLY A 471 37.04 12.36 -5.37
C GLY A 471 36.91 10.85 -5.29
N GLY A 472 35.85 10.30 -5.91
CA GLY A 472 35.71 8.86 -5.92
C GLY A 472 34.30 8.35 -6.23
N ARG A 473 33.60 8.96 -7.20
CA ARG A 473 32.36 8.37 -7.81
C ARG A 473 32.66 7.21 -8.79
N GLY A 474 33.84 6.58 -8.65
CA GLY A 474 34.28 5.44 -9.43
C GLY A 474 34.96 4.41 -8.55
N GLY A 475 34.35 3.98 -7.44
CA GLY A 475 34.67 2.69 -6.85
C GLY A 475 34.61 1.64 -7.94
N ASP A 476 35.52 0.66 -7.94
CA ASP A 476 35.58 -0.42 -8.94
C ASP A 476 34.20 -1.11 -9.06
N ARG A 477 33.39 -0.69 -10.04
CA ARG A 477 32.05 -1.23 -10.26
C ARG A 477 32.08 -2.73 -10.45
N LEU A 478 33.09 -3.25 -11.17
CA LEU A 478 33.22 -4.68 -11.41
C LEU A 478 33.46 -5.44 -10.09
N LYS A 479 34.27 -4.84 -9.20
CA LYS A 479 34.43 -5.40 -7.86
C LYS A 479 33.13 -5.39 -7.06
N ASN A 480 32.36 -4.30 -7.12
CA ASN A 480 31.08 -4.22 -6.43
C ASN A 480 30.08 -5.27 -6.95
N LEU A 481 30.04 -5.51 -8.27
CA LEU A 481 29.26 -6.59 -8.86
C LEU A 481 29.72 -7.96 -8.37
N ALA A 482 31.05 -8.21 -8.34
CA ALA A 482 31.59 -9.47 -7.82
C ALA A 482 31.21 -9.70 -6.34
N ASP A 483 31.37 -8.67 -5.50
CA ASP A 483 30.95 -8.72 -4.09
C ASP A 483 29.44 -8.95 -3.95
N TYR A 484 28.63 -8.39 -4.84
CA TYR A 484 27.18 -8.56 -4.86
C TYR A 484 26.77 -10.00 -5.20
N TYR A 485 27.37 -10.57 -6.24
CA TYR A 485 27.11 -11.96 -6.63
C TYR A 485 27.61 -12.95 -5.56
N GLU A 486 28.73 -12.67 -4.93
CA GLU A 486 29.26 -13.50 -3.84
C GLU A 486 28.37 -13.41 -2.58
N ALA A 487 27.90 -12.22 -2.22
CA ALA A 487 26.94 -12.05 -1.13
C ALA A 487 25.63 -12.81 -1.41
N ALA A 488 25.09 -12.70 -2.65
CA ALA A 488 23.92 -13.45 -3.05
C ALA A 488 24.13 -14.96 -2.93
N ARG A 489 25.30 -15.48 -3.35
CA ARG A 489 25.67 -16.89 -3.23
C ARG A 489 25.74 -17.35 -1.76
N ILE A 490 26.37 -16.56 -0.89
CA ILE A 490 26.56 -16.89 0.55
C ILE A 490 25.19 -16.98 1.26
N HIS A 491 24.27 -16.06 0.98
CA HIS A 491 23.01 -15.94 1.69
C HIS A 491 21.83 -16.66 1.04
N SER A 492 22.09 -17.37 -0.07
CA SER A 492 21.11 -18.23 -0.73
C SER A 492 21.19 -19.67 -0.24
N ASP A 493 20.04 -20.33 -0.14
CA ASP A 493 19.92 -21.74 0.20
C ASP A 493 18.78 -22.40 -0.60
N LYS A 494 18.46 -23.66 -0.32
CA LYS A 494 17.41 -24.41 -1.04
C LYS A 494 15.99 -23.83 -0.88
N ASN A 495 15.75 -22.97 0.10
CA ASN A 495 14.43 -22.41 0.43
C ASN A 495 14.37 -20.88 0.21
N PHE A 496 15.53 -20.25 0.08
CA PHE A 496 15.64 -18.80 -0.07
C PHE A 496 16.76 -18.45 -1.03
N LEU A 497 16.44 -17.75 -2.08
CA LEU A 497 17.37 -17.29 -3.11
C LEU A 497 17.45 -15.77 -3.13
N ILE A 498 18.64 -15.21 -3.05
CA ILE A 498 18.88 -13.82 -3.44
C ILE A 498 19.15 -13.80 -4.94
N LEU A 499 18.24 -13.19 -5.68
CA LEU A 499 18.38 -12.99 -7.13
C LEU A 499 18.96 -11.61 -7.38
N PRO A 500 20.21 -11.47 -7.78
CA PRO A 500 20.75 -10.16 -8.15
C PRO A 500 19.96 -9.51 -9.26
N ASP A 501 19.54 -8.29 -9.00
CA ASP A 501 18.82 -7.40 -9.90
C ASP A 501 19.51 -6.02 -9.84
N GLU A 502 19.30 -5.18 -10.83
CA GLU A 502 19.98 -3.90 -10.90
C GLU A 502 19.10 -2.81 -11.50
N GLU A 503 18.87 -1.74 -10.74
CA GLU A 503 18.23 -0.55 -11.31
C GLU A 503 19.27 0.30 -12.06
N ASN A 504 19.12 0.39 -13.35
CA ASN A 504 19.89 1.29 -14.21
C ASN A 504 19.24 2.67 -14.27
N THR A 505 19.82 3.62 -13.57
CA THR A 505 19.36 5.02 -13.53
C THR A 505 20.05 5.91 -14.56
N ALA A 506 20.96 5.36 -15.40
CA ALA A 506 21.65 6.14 -16.42
C ALA A 506 20.75 6.65 -17.55
N GLY A 507 19.52 6.17 -17.64
CA GLY A 507 18.50 6.66 -18.57
C GLY A 507 18.72 6.31 -20.02
N ASN A 508 19.70 5.45 -20.35
CA ASN A 508 20.01 5.09 -21.73
C ASN A 508 18.91 4.29 -22.43
N LEU A 509 18.00 3.64 -21.68
CA LEU A 509 16.79 3.01 -22.23
C LEU A 509 15.53 3.90 -22.13
N GLY A 510 15.67 5.12 -21.60
CA GLY A 510 14.56 6.03 -21.34
C GLY A 510 13.90 5.75 -19.97
N GLY A 511 14.17 6.64 -19.02
CA GLY A 511 13.77 6.43 -17.61
C GLY A 511 14.65 5.41 -16.88
N HIS A 512 14.23 5.03 -15.69
CA HIS A 512 14.86 3.95 -14.92
C HIS A 512 14.47 2.58 -15.47
N THR A 513 15.37 1.61 -15.41
CA THR A 513 15.12 0.25 -15.86
C THR A 513 15.79 -0.77 -14.96
N ASP A 514 15.06 -1.84 -14.61
CA ASP A 514 15.62 -2.99 -13.91
C ASP A 514 16.17 -4.00 -14.91
N PHE A 515 17.36 -4.49 -14.63
CA PHE A 515 17.99 -5.59 -15.33
C PHE A 515 17.95 -6.87 -14.50
N VAL A 516 17.01 -7.76 -14.81
CA VAL A 516 16.87 -9.07 -14.15
C VAL A 516 17.87 -10.05 -14.75
N LEU A 517 18.82 -10.48 -13.97
CA LEU A 517 19.95 -11.28 -14.43
C LEU A 517 19.64 -12.78 -14.47
N SER A 518 20.07 -13.48 -15.52
CA SER A 518 20.01 -14.95 -15.62
C SER A 518 21.22 -15.67 -15.00
N HIS A 519 22.30 -14.93 -14.81
CA HIS A 519 23.58 -15.34 -14.20
C HIS A 519 24.43 -14.09 -13.92
N PRO A 520 25.58 -14.18 -13.26
CA PRO A 520 26.46 -13.04 -13.05
C PRO A 520 26.90 -12.39 -14.37
N VAL A 521 26.63 -11.09 -14.53
CA VAL A 521 27.03 -10.30 -15.70
C VAL A 521 27.86 -9.11 -15.24
N TYR A 522 29.03 -8.93 -15.84
CA TYR A 522 29.93 -7.83 -15.52
C TYR A 522 29.80 -6.74 -16.58
N TRP A 523 29.50 -5.52 -16.16
CA TRP A 523 29.31 -4.42 -17.08
C TRP A 523 29.54 -3.04 -16.45
N THR A 524 29.78 -2.04 -17.31
CA THR A 524 29.90 -0.62 -16.93
C THR A 524 28.87 0.20 -17.66
N THR A 525 28.40 1.28 -17.05
CA THR A 525 27.42 2.21 -17.61
C THR A 525 28.04 3.29 -18.50
N THR A 526 29.33 3.26 -18.69
CA THR A 526 30.08 4.22 -19.50
C THR A 526 31.13 3.48 -20.31
N ARG A 527 31.44 4.00 -21.48
CA ARG A 527 32.49 3.55 -22.37
C ARG A 527 33.37 4.72 -22.73
N THR A 528 34.68 4.55 -22.60
CA THR A 528 35.66 5.56 -23.02
C THR A 528 35.88 5.48 -24.53
N GLU A 529 36.36 6.58 -25.11
CA GLU A 529 36.68 6.62 -26.55
C GLU A 529 37.73 5.54 -26.90
N GLY A 530 37.43 4.76 -27.95
CA GLY A 530 38.28 3.65 -28.39
C GLY A 530 38.11 2.35 -27.60
N GLN A 531 37.36 2.32 -26.51
CA GLN A 531 37.10 1.10 -25.74
C GLN A 531 36.09 0.23 -26.49
N PRO A 532 36.30 -1.12 -26.62
CA PRO A 532 35.34 -1.99 -27.25
C PRO A 532 34.09 -2.15 -26.41
N PHE A 533 32.95 -2.49 -27.02
CA PHE A 533 31.70 -2.82 -26.31
C PHE A 533 31.87 -4.03 -25.39
N MET A 534 32.66 -5.01 -25.80
CA MET A 534 32.96 -6.22 -25.03
C MET A 534 34.46 -6.44 -24.99
N GLU A 535 34.96 -6.81 -23.83
CA GLU A 535 36.33 -7.29 -23.66
C GLU A 535 36.38 -8.52 -22.73
N ASN A 536 37.45 -9.28 -22.80
CA ASN A 536 37.71 -10.40 -21.90
C ASN A 536 38.68 -9.96 -20.81
N ASP A 537 38.13 -9.67 -19.62
CA ASP A 537 38.91 -9.33 -18.45
C ASP A 537 39.49 -10.59 -17.79
N PRO A 538 40.76 -10.61 -17.40
CA PRO A 538 41.38 -11.80 -16.78
C PRO A 538 40.72 -12.23 -15.47
N LYS A 539 40.08 -11.32 -14.73
CA LYS A 539 39.48 -11.56 -13.42
C LYS A 539 37.95 -11.79 -13.53
N TYR A 540 37.30 -11.04 -14.40
CA TYR A 540 35.83 -11.00 -14.43
C TYR A 540 35.23 -11.73 -15.65
N GLY A 541 36.10 -12.21 -16.59
CA GLY A 541 35.62 -12.83 -17.84
C GLY A 541 35.06 -11.79 -18.81
N THR A 542 33.92 -12.05 -19.44
CA THR A 542 33.30 -11.08 -20.35
C THR A 542 32.81 -9.86 -19.59
N VAL A 543 33.28 -8.68 -19.97
CA VAL A 543 32.87 -7.39 -19.45
C VAL A 543 32.27 -6.55 -20.57
N TYR A 544 31.10 -5.98 -20.31
CA TYR A 544 30.40 -5.09 -21.25
C TYR A 544 30.62 -3.63 -20.87
N HIS A 545 30.96 -2.78 -21.84
CA HIS A 545 31.08 -1.32 -21.69
C HIS A 545 29.90 -0.66 -22.43
N VAL A 546 28.82 -0.43 -21.73
CA VAL A 546 27.56 0.03 -22.34
C VAL A 546 27.59 1.54 -22.50
N GLY A 547 27.72 2.01 -23.74
CA GLY A 547 27.74 3.43 -24.13
C GLY A 547 26.47 3.90 -24.84
N SER A 548 25.56 2.99 -25.19
CA SER A 548 24.36 3.31 -25.96
C SER A 548 23.16 2.43 -25.57
N ARG A 549 21.99 2.84 -26.04
CA ARG A 549 20.73 2.11 -25.88
C ARG A 549 20.78 0.74 -26.57
N ASP A 550 21.30 0.70 -27.80
CA ASP A 550 21.38 -0.55 -28.57
C ASP A 550 22.34 -1.52 -27.92
N GLU A 551 23.46 -1.06 -27.37
CA GLU A 551 24.40 -1.89 -26.63
C GLU A 551 23.80 -2.44 -25.33
N ALA A 552 23.00 -1.66 -24.61
CA ALA A 552 22.28 -2.15 -23.43
C ALA A 552 21.32 -3.30 -23.76
N MET A 553 20.61 -3.19 -24.88
CA MET A 553 19.71 -4.24 -25.35
C MET A 553 20.46 -5.43 -25.95
N ASP A 554 21.58 -5.22 -26.61
CA ASP A 554 22.42 -6.30 -27.14
C ASP A 554 23.05 -7.12 -25.99
N MET A 555 23.51 -6.45 -24.93
CA MET A 555 23.93 -7.12 -23.70
C MET A 555 22.78 -7.92 -23.08
N ALA A 556 21.61 -7.31 -22.89
CA ALA A 556 20.45 -7.98 -22.31
C ALA A 556 20.03 -9.22 -23.11
N LYS A 557 20.13 -9.16 -24.43
CA LYS A 557 19.85 -10.29 -25.32
C LYS A 557 20.89 -11.40 -25.19
N ARG A 558 22.19 -11.05 -25.24
CA ARG A 558 23.31 -12.03 -25.16
C ARG A 558 23.28 -12.80 -23.86
N GLU A 559 23.01 -12.09 -22.76
CA GLU A 559 23.03 -12.64 -21.41
C GLU A 559 21.65 -13.11 -20.91
N ASN A 560 20.65 -13.19 -21.81
CA ASN A 560 19.26 -13.57 -21.48
C ASN A 560 18.70 -12.80 -20.28
N MET A 561 19.01 -11.51 -20.18
CA MET A 561 18.47 -10.63 -19.14
C MET A 561 17.08 -10.13 -19.55
N LEU A 562 16.25 -9.81 -18.58
CA LEU A 562 14.99 -9.12 -18.83
C LEU A 562 15.09 -7.65 -18.36
N VAL A 563 14.38 -6.79 -19.07
CA VAL A 563 14.27 -5.37 -18.74
C VAL A 563 12.84 -5.06 -18.37
N PHE A 564 12.66 -4.49 -17.18
CA PHE A 564 11.40 -3.89 -16.73
C PHE A 564 11.64 -2.41 -16.39
N MET A 565 10.64 -1.58 -16.58
CA MET A 565 10.68 -0.19 -16.13
C MET A 565 10.02 -0.11 -14.76
N PRO A 566 10.76 0.10 -13.65
CA PRO A 566 10.15 0.38 -12.37
C PRO A 566 9.49 1.75 -12.40
N HIS A 567 8.54 2.00 -11.51
CA HIS A 567 7.83 3.29 -11.34
C HIS A 567 7.66 4.09 -12.66
N PRO A 568 7.02 3.51 -13.71
CA PRO A 568 6.82 4.19 -14.99
C PRO A 568 5.97 5.46 -14.85
N ARG A 569 6.12 6.39 -15.79
CA ARG A 569 5.42 7.70 -15.80
C ARG A 569 5.62 8.54 -14.53
N SER A 570 6.69 8.27 -13.76
CA SER A 570 6.94 8.88 -12.47
C SER A 570 8.44 9.05 -12.22
N LYS A 571 8.84 9.93 -11.29
CA LYS A 571 10.24 10.16 -10.94
C LYS A 571 11.11 10.40 -12.18
N GLY A 572 12.28 9.78 -12.25
CA GLY A 572 13.16 9.79 -13.41
C GLY A 572 12.58 9.13 -14.67
N SER A 573 11.42 8.47 -14.56
CA SER A 573 10.70 7.84 -15.68
C SER A 573 9.48 8.64 -16.15
N THR A 574 9.30 9.89 -15.70
CA THR A 574 8.20 10.75 -16.18
C THR A 574 8.29 10.91 -17.70
N GLY A 575 7.18 10.68 -18.41
CA GLY A 575 7.13 10.67 -19.88
C GLY A 575 7.55 9.34 -20.55
N TYR A 576 8.01 8.37 -19.76
CA TYR A 576 8.39 7.05 -20.24
C TYR A 576 7.42 5.97 -19.70
N PRO A 577 7.18 4.86 -20.44
CA PRO A 577 7.78 4.49 -21.73
C PRO A 577 7.12 5.13 -22.97
N ASP A 578 6.19 6.06 -22.80
CA ASP A 578 5.40 6.67 -23.89
C ASP A 578 6.32 7.27 -24.98
N ALA A 579 7.38 7.95 -24.58
CA ALA A 579 8.34 8.57 -25.49
C ALA A 579 9.13 7.57 -26.36
N VAL A 580 9.26 6.32 -25.90
CA VAL A 580 10.08 5.29 -26.56
C VAL A 580 9.27 4.11 -27.13
N LYS A 581 7.94 4.19 -27.09
CA LYS A 581 7.04 3.10 -27.52
C LYS A 581 7.23 2.63 -28.96
N ASN A 582 7.82 3.46 -29.81
CA ASN A 582 8.11 3.16 -31.22
C ASN A 582 9.56 2.74 -31.47
N ASP A 583 10.42 2.84 -30.48
CA ASP A 583 11.84 2.50 -30.60
C ASP A 583 12.04 0.98 -30.66
N ALA A 584 13.12 0.56 -31.32
CA ALA A 584 13.42 -0.86 -31.50
C ALA A 584 13.61 -1.60 -30.16
N HIS A 585 14.26 -0.96 -29.19
CA HIS A 585 14.48 -1.55 -27.88
C HIS A 585 13.19 -1.79 -27.11
N PHE A 586 12.18 -0.92 -27.18
CA PHE A 586 10.89 -1.11 -26.52
C PHE A 586 10.16 -2.34 -27.07
N THR A 587 10.26 -2.59 -28.37
CA THR A 587 9.61 -3.74 -29.01
C THR A 587 10.42 -5.02 -28.90
N HIS A 588 11.65 -4.97 -28.39
CA HIS A 588 12.49 -6.14 -28.18
C HIS A 588 11.86 -7.12 -27.16
N GLU A 589 12.02 -8.41 -27.37
CA GLU A 589 11.43 -9.45 -26.51
C GLU A 589 11.94 -9.42 -25.06
N ASN A 590 13.17 -8.95 -24.83
CA ASN A 590 13.75 -8.84 -23.49
C ASN A 590 13.28 -7.58 -22.74
N TYR A 591 12.75 -6.56 -23.42
CA TYR A 591 12.05 -5.44 -22.76
C TYR A 591 10.63 -5.90 -22.42
N ARG A 592 10.45 -6.48 -21.23
CA ARG A 592 9.24 -7.23 -20.89
C ARG A 592 8.09 -6.39 -20.37
N GLY A 593 8.34 -5.31 -19.69
CA GLY A 593 7.21 -4.57 -19.14
C GLY A 593 7.56 -3.54 -18.08
N ILE A 594 6.71 -3.44 -17.08
CA ILE A 594 6.74 -2.42 -16.04
C ILE A 594 6.69 -3.02 -14.66
N GLY A 595 7.21 -2.27 -13.67
CA GLY A 595 7.01 -2.52 -12.26
C GLY A 595 5.70 -1.89 -11.78
N PHE A 596 4.91 -2.68 -11.05
CA PHE A 596 3.70 -2.23 -10.39
C PHE A 596 3.90 -2.18 -8.89
N ARG A 597 3.51 -1.06 -8.28
CA ARG A 597 3.48 -0.89 -6.84
C ARG A 597 2.17 -0.22 -6.42
N TRP A 598 1.54 -0.72 -5.36
CA TRP A 598 0.49 0.02 -4.68
C TRP A 598 1.04 1.33 -4.14
N GLY A 599 0.25 2.36 -4.12
CA GLY A 599 0.61 3.63 -3.51
C GLY A 599 1.50 4.55 -4.31
N MET A 600 1.93 4.17 -5.50
CA MET A 600 2.60 5.11 -6.40
C MET A 600 1.55 6.02 -7.04
N GLY A 601 1.34 7.22 -6.41
CA GLY A 601 0.30 8.15 -6.83
C GLY A 601 -1.11 7.74 -6.43
N VAL A 602 -1.24 7.21 -5.22
CA VAL A 602 -2.53 6.85 -4.66
C VAL A 602 -3.40 8.10 -4.56
N ASP A 603 -4.55 8.06 -5.16
CA ASP A 603 -5.61 9.03 -4.96
C ASP A 603 -6.70 8.40 -4.14
N GLY A 604 -6.70 7.65 -3.24
CA GLY A 604 -7.70 7.06 -2.34
C GLY A 604 -9.14 7.01 -2.88
N SER A 605 -9.31 7.19 -4.21
CA SER A 605 -10.61 7.19 -4.86
C SER A 605 -11.26 5.81 -4.76
N GLU A 606 -12.58 5.78 -4.85
CA GLU A 606 -13.35 4.54 -4.71
C GLU A 606 -13.08 3.53 -5.83
N THR A 607 -12.55 3.98 -6.95
CA THR A 607 -12.59 3.19 -8.16
C THR A 607 -11.33 2.40 -8.43
N ARG A 608 -10.13 2.99 -8.30
CA ARG A 608 -8.90 2.27 -8.60
C ARG A 608 -7.65 2.95 -8.05
N LEU A 609 -6.71 2.13 -7.64
CA LEU A 609 -5.35 2.54 -7.39
C LEU A 609 -4.54 2.52 -8.69
N CYS A 610 -3.69 3.53 -8.87
CA CYS A 610 -2.68 3.56 -9.91
C CYS A 610 -3.20 3.32 -11.35
N GLU A 611 -4.33 3.97 -11.72
CA GLU A 611 -4.86 3.78 -13.09
C GLU A 611 -3.89 4.25 -14.17
N TYR A 612 -3.40 5.47 -14.08
CA TYR A 612 -2.58 6.07 -15.15
C TYR A 612 -1.21 5.42 -15.31
N ARG A 613 -0.51 5.12 -14.20
CA ARG A 613 0.88 4.66 -14.22
C ARG A 613 1.05 3.16 -14.29
N CYS A 614 0.09 2.40 -13.84
CA CYS A 614 0.24 0.96 -13.68
C CYS A 614 -0.66 0.18 -14.64
N LEU A 615 -1.90 -0.10 -14.26
CA LEU A 615 -2.76 -0.97 -15.04
C LEU A 615 -3.17 -0.37 -16.39
N ALA A 616 -3.53 0.92 -16.43
CA ALA A 616 -3.85 1.57 -17.70
C ALA A 616 -2.63 1.63 -18.62
N LEU A 617 -1.43 1.87 -18.07
CA LEU A 617 -0.22 1.83 -18.87
C LEU A 617 0.08 0.43 -19.38
N LEU A 618 -0.09 -0.61 -18.57
CA LEU A 618 0.07 -2.00 -19.01
C LEU A 618 -0.87 -2.31 -20.20
N ASP A 619 -2.11 -1.84 -20.11
CA ASP A 619 -3.12 -1.99 -21.16
C ASP A 619 -2.72 -1.21 -22.43
N ASP A 620 -2.26 0.04 -22.28
CA ASP A 620 -1.71 0.85 -23.37
C ASP A 620 -0.54 0.15 -24.06
N MET A 621 0.43 -0.35 -23.29
CA MET A 621 1.60 -1.05 -23.83
C MET A 621 1.20 -2.30 -24.63
N ASN A 622 0.21 -3.04 -24.16
CA ASN A 622 -0.29 -4.20 -24.90
C ASN A 622 -1.06 -3.79 -26.16
N ASN A 623 -1.75 -2.67 -26.19
CA ASN A 623 -2.30 -2.11 -27.41
C ASN A 623 -1.20 -1.66 -28.39
N TRP A 624 -0.13 -1.01 -27.92
CA TRP A 624 0.99 -0.58 -28.79
C TRP A 624 1.69 -1.75 -29.49
N VAL A 625 1.75 -2.93 -28.86
CA VAL A 625 2.40 -4.11 -29.43
C VAL A 625 1.41 -5.13 -30.03
N ALA A 626 0.12 -4.89 -29.94
CA ALA A 626 -0.93 -5.85 -30.32
C ALA A 626 -0.82 -6.39 -31.74
N ASN A 627 -0.46 -5.51 -32.68
CA ASN A 627 -0.34 -5.84 -34.11
C ASN A 627 1.12 -6.08 -34.55
N ARG A 628 2.05 -6.21 -33.61
CA ARG A 628 3.48 -6.48 -33.87
C ARG A 628 3.80 -7.93 -33.50
N PRO A 629 4.87 -8.51 -34.05
CA PRO A 629 5.33 -9.84 -33.60
C PRO A 629 5.83 -9.88 -32.16
N THR A 630 5.99 -8.72 -31.55
CA THR A 630 6.40 -8.54 -30.15
C THR A 630 5.49 -9.31 -29.21
N PRO A 631 6.03 -10.06 -28.23
CA PRO A 631 5.23 -10.69 -27.19
C PRO A 631 4.49 -9.65 -26.34
N PRO A 632 3.45 -10.04 -25.58
CA PRO A 632 2.77 -9.17 -24.64
C PRO A 632 3.74 -8.53 -23.66
N LYS A 633 3.45 -7.31 -23.24
CA LYS A 633 4.13 -6.63 -22.13
C LYS A 633 3.50 -7.07 -20.82
N PHE A 634 4.33 -7.22 -19.79
CA PHE A 634 3.92 -7.73 -18.50
C PHE A 634 4.06 -6.68 -17.41
N ALA A 635 3.43 -6.92 -16.25
CA ALA A 635 3.70 -6.20 -15.03
C ALA A 635 4.20 -7.16 -13.96
N TRP A 636 5.18 -6.75 -13.20
CA TRP A 636 5.60 -7.44 -12.00
C TRP A 636 5.44 -6.55 -10.77
N ALA A 637 5.22 -7.16 -9.61
CA ALA A 637 5.13 -6.41 -8.38
C ALA A 637 6.52 -5.94 -7.95
N ILE A 638 6.63 -4.66 -7.59
CA ILE A 638 7.84 -4.08 -7.02
C ILE A 638 7.55 -3.46 -5.66
N SER A 639 8.53 -3.39 -4.78
CA SER A 639 8.35 -2.78 -3.48
C SER A 639 8.75 -1.30 -3.44
N GLU A 640 9.81 -0.91 -4.14
CA GLU A 640 10.38 0.45 -4.06
C GLU A 640 10.61 0.87 -2.61
N THR A 641 11.11 -0.03 -1.79
CA THR A 641 11.42 0.23 -0.39
C THR A 641 12.92 0.12 -0.13
N TYR A 642 13.33 0.65 1.02
CA TYR A 642 14.71 0.71 1.41
C TYR A 642 15.01 -0.30 2.51
N GLN A 643 16.27 -0.35 2.93
CA GLN A 643 16.77 -1.20 4.01
C GLN A 643 15.81 -1.25 5.22
N LYS A 644 15.71 -2.42 5.82
CA LYS A 644 14.84 -2.68 6.97
C LYS A 644 15.66 -2.84 8.25
N GLY A 645 15.03 -2.44 9.37
CA GLY A 645 15.48 -2.72 10.72
C GLY A 645 14.75 -3.91 11.32
N PRO A 646 15.24 -4.46 12.44
CA PRO A 646 14.54 -5.52 13.14
C PRO A 646 13.11 -5.10 13.54
N GLY A 647 12.14 -5.95 13.26
CA GLY A 647 10.74 -5.69 13.59
C GLY A 647 9.97 -4.83 12.57
N ASP A 648 10.61 -4.38 11.50
CA ASP A 648 9.91 -3.69 10.42
C ASP A 648 8.98 -4.65 9.68
N ASP A 649 7.91 -4.06 9.14
CA ASP A 649 6.88 -4.78 8.44
C ASP A 649 7.23 -4.95 6.97
N ILE A 650 7.20 -6.18 6.48
CA ILE A 650 7.39 -6.49 5.07
C ILE A 650 6.04 -6.64 4.36
N TYR A 651 5.11 -7.39 4.94
CA TYR A 651 3.87 -7.78 4.28
C TYR A 651 3.06 -6.58 3.79
N ALA A 652 2.78 -5.62 4.65
CA ALA A 652 1.98 -4.46 4.28
C ALA A 652 2.68 -3.47 3.35
N ASN A 653 3.97 -3.62 3.14
CA ASN A 653 4.77 -2.74 2.29
C ASN A 653 5.15 -3.36 0.95
N ASN A 654 4.73 -4.60 0.69
CA ASN A 654 5.34 -5.34 -0.39
C ASN A 654 4.34 -6.23 -1.14
N PRO A 655 3.91 -5.87 -2.35
CA PRO A 655 3.30 -6.84 -3.23
C PRO A 655 4.35 -7.84 -3.70
N VAL A 656 3.92 -9.04 -4.03
CA VAL A 656 4.81 -10.13 -4.44
C VAL A 656 4.37 -10.75 -5.76
N ASN A 657 5.32 -11.42 -6.40
CA ASN A 657 5.09 -12.22 -7.58
C ASN A 657 5.10 -13.70 -7.19
N TYR A 658 4.08 -14.44 -7.57
CA TYR A 658 4.07 -15.90 -7.49
C TYR A 658 4.58 -16.44 -8.83
N VAL A 659 5.84 -16.81 -8.87
CA VAL A 659 6.51 -17.32 -10.09
C VAL A 659 6.34 -18.83 -10.16
N LYS A 660 5.86 -19.32 -11.29
CA LYS A 660 5.61 -20.75 -11.50
C LYS A 660 6.92 -21.52 -11.65
N LEU A 661 7.31 -22.15 -10.54
CA LEU A 661 8.57 -22.86 -10.36
C LEU A 661 8.39 -23.93 -9.29
N ASP A 662 8.69 -25.18 -9.60
CA ASP A 662 8.59 -26.28 -8.63
C ASP A 662 9.65 -26.17 -7.52
N ARG A 663 10.83 -25.65 -7.84
CA ARG A 663 11.94 -25.49 -6.92
C ARG A 663 12.82 -24.30 -7.30
N LEU A 664 13.52 -23.74 -6.33
CA LEU A 664 14.54 -22.72 -6.56
C LEU A 664 15.72 -23.29 -7.37
N PRO A 665 16.29 -22.52 -8.29
CA PRO A 665 17.56 -22.86 -8.91
C PRO A 665 18.69 -22.82 -7.87
N THR A 666 19.75 -23.54 -8.12
CA THR A 666 20.94 -23.60 -7.27
C THR A 666 22.17 -22.99 -7.98
N GLY A 667 23.08 -22.44 -7.20
CA GLY A 667 24.27 -21.79 -7.73
C GLY A 667 23.96 -20.44 -8.38
N SER A 668 24.68 -20.15 -9.47
CA SER A 668 24.61 -18.86 -10.16
C SER A 668 23.86 -18.92 -11.49
N ASP A 669 23.11 -19.97 -11.75
CA ASP A 669 22.21 -20.07 -12.89
C ASP A 669 20.77 -19.76 -12.48
N TRP A 670 20.35 -18.53 -12.73
CA TRP A 670 19.00 -18.02 -12.42
C TRP A 670 18.06 -18.07 -13.63
N SER A 671 18.51 -18.65 -14.74
CA SER A 671 17.73 -18.79 -15.98
C SER A 671 16.33 -19.38 -15.81
N PRO A 672 16.08 -20.36 -14.90
CA PRO A 672 14.72 -20.85 -14.70
C PRO A 672 13.72 -19.76 -14.28
N ILE A 673 14.14 -18.83 -13.43
CA ILE A 673 13.31 -17.70 -12.97
C ILE A 673 13.09 -16.72 -14.14
N VAL A 674 14.18 -16.29 -14.78
CA VAL A 674 14.13 -15.36 -15.91
C VAL A 674 13.25 -15.90 -17.03
N ASN A 675 13.35 -17.20 -17.34
CA ASN A 675 12.53 -17.83 -18.37
C ASN A 675 11.04 -17.90 -17.96
N ALA A 676 10.72 -18.15 -16.70
CA ALA A 676 9.35 -18.11 -16.23
C ALA A 676 8.76 -16.69 -16.35
N LEU A 677 9.51 -15.66 -15.92
CA LEU A 677 9.14 -14.25 -16.08
C LEU A 677 8.98 -13.88 -17.56
N LYS A 678 9.87 -14.35 -18.43
CA LYS A 678 9.84 -14.11 -19.88
C LYS A 678 8.58 -14.67 -20.54
N ARG A 679 8.05 -15.78 -20.04
CA ARG A 679 6.81 -16.38 -20.55
C ARG A 679 5.55 -15.80 -19.94
N GLY A 680 5.65 -15.03 -18.84
CA GLY A 680 4.49 -14.56 -18.07
C GLY A 680 3.90 -15.65 -17.15
N ASP A 681 4.68 -16.67 -16.82
CA ASP A 681 4.30 -17.78 -15.95
C ASP A 681 4.31 -17.33 -14.48
N TYR A 682 3.60 -16.27 -14.19
CA TYR A 682 3.45 -15.72 -12.84
C TYR A 682 2.21 -14.82 -12.72
N PHE A 683 1.70 -14.68 -11.52
CA PHE A 683 0.77 -13.64 -11.15
C PHE A 683 1.34 -12.81 -10.01
N TRP A 684 0.82 -11.61 -9.81
CA TRP A 684 1.24 -10.75 -8.71
C TRP A 684 0.04 -10.35 -7.83
N THR A 685 0.31 -10.10 -6.55
CA THR A 685 -0.72 -9.95 -5.53
C THR A 685 -0.22 -9.16 -4.32
N SER A 686 -1.16 -8.59 -3.57
CA SER A 686 -0.92 -8.08 -2.21
C SER A 686 -0.81 -9.20 -1.15
N GLY A 687 -1.32 -10.41 -1.46
CA GLY A 687 -1.25 -11.57 -0.56
C GLY A 687 -2.60 -12.12 -0.10
N GLU A 688 -3.60 -11.27 0.06
CA GLU A 688 -4.95 -11.67 0.51
C GLU A 688 -5.72 -12.44 -0.56
N VAL A 689 -5.50 -12.09 -1.82
CA VAL A 689 -6.10 -12.75 -2.98
C VAL A 689 -5.02 -13.50 -3.75
N LEU A 690 -5.28 -14.75 -4.09
CA LEU A 690 -4.39 -15.63 -4.85
C LEU A 690 -5.11 -16.19 -6.07
N ILE A 691 -4.37 -16.41 -7.16
CA ILE A 691 -4.87 -17.03 -8.39
C ILE A 691 -3.99 -18.24 -8.72
N PRO A 692 -4.19 -19.39 -8.05
CA PRO A 692 -3.38 -20.60 -8.25
C PRO A 692 -3.42 -21.16 -9.68
N SER A 693 -4.50 -20.92 -10.42
CA SER A 693 -4.61 -21.31 -11.82
C SER A 693 -5.33 -20.26 -12.64
N TYR A 694 -4.90 -20.11 -13.89
CA TYR A 694 -5.52 -19.23 -14.87
C TYR A 694 -5.29 -19.75 -16.28
N SER A 695 -6.33 -19.75 -17.09
CA SER A 695 -6.24 -20.07 -18.52
C SER A 695 -7.29 -19.34 -19.35
N VAL A 696 -7.04 -19.23 -20.64
CA VAL A 696 -8.00 -18.80 -21.65
C VAL A 696 -8.24 -19.98 -22.58
N GLU A 697 -9.35 -20.65 -22.40
CA GLU A 697 -9.71 -21.87 -23.11
C GLU A 697 -10.54 -21.59 -24.37
N GLY A 698 -10.67 -22.59 -25.23
CA GLY A 698 -11.45 -22.52 -26.48
C GLY A 698 -10.63 -21.99 -27.67
N THR A 699 -11.27 -21.80 -28.81
CA THR A 699 -10.65 -21.40 -30.08
C THR A 699 -11.44 -20.31 -30.78
N GLY A 700 -10.80 -19.57 -31.66
CA GLY A 700 -11.44 -18.51 -32.46
C GLY A 700 -12.05 -17.44 -31.59
N GLY A 701 -13.28 -17.02 -31.91
CA GLY A 701 -14.00 -15.99 -31.15
C GLY A 701 -14.65 -16.48 -29.86
N ASN A 702 -14.85 -17.78 -29.70
CA ASN A 702 -15.50 -18.35 -28.50
C ASN A 702 -14.43 -18.83 -27.51
N ARG A 703 -14.25 -18.09 -26.48
CA ARG A 703 -13.27 -18.37 -25.40
C ARG A 703 -13.97 -18.45 -24.05
N THR A 704 -13.28 -19.02 -23.10
CA THR A 704 -13.69 -19.02 -21.68
C THR A 704 -12.48 -18.63 -20.86
N ILE A 705 -12.64 -17.62 -19.99
CA ILE A 705 -11.66 -17.28 -18.96
C ILE A 705 -11.92 -18.22 -17.79
N VAL A 706 -10.93 -19.00 -17.43
CA VAL A 706 -11.00 -19.94 -16.31
C VAL A 706 -9.97 -19.55 -15.27
N ALA A 707 -10.40 -19.39 -14.01
CA ALA A 707 -9.49 -19.03 -12.93
C ALA A 707 -9.95 -19.66 -11.61
N ASP A 708 -9.04 -20.29 -10.89
CA ASP A 708 -9.22 -20.64 -9.48
C ASP A 708 -8.72 -19.47 -8.63
N VAL A 709 -9.56 -19.00 -7.73
CA VAL A 709 -9.27 -17.86 -6.87
C VAL A 709 -9.48 -18.26 -5.40
N GLU A 710 -8.56 -17.84 -4.55
CA GLU A 710 -8.64 -18.00 -3.10
C GLU A 710 -8.43 -16.65 -2.42
N TRP A 711 -9.21 -16.33 -1.40
CA TRP A 711 -9.09 -15.04 -0.71
C TRP A 711 -9.35 -15.15 0.80
N THR A 712 -8.79 -14.19 1.53
CA THR A 712 -8.99 -14.00 2.98
C THR A 712 -9.49 -12.60 3.32
N PHE A 713 -9.72 -11.75 2.33
CA PHE A 713 -10.37 -10.45 2.48
C PHE A 713 -11.59 -10.36 1.57
N PRO A 714 -12.72 -9.75 1.98
CA PRO A 714 -13.95 -9.73 1.17
C PRO A 714 -13.71 -9.19 -0.23
N LEU A 715 -14.12 -9.91 -1.25
CA LEU A 715 -13.96 -9.50 -2.64
C LEU A 715 -14.96 -8.39 -3.01
N GLU A 716 -14.56 -7.50 -3.90
CA GLU A 716 -15.41 -6.48 -4.51
C GLU A 716 -15.92 -6.93 -5.88
N PHE A 717 -15.02 -7.26 -6.78
CA PHE A 717 -15.34 -7.72 -8.12
C PHE A 717 -14.17 -8.48 -8.76
N VAL A 718 -14.47 -9.20 -9.82
CA VAL A 718 -13.48 -9.66 -10.79
C VAL A 718 -13.64 -8.90 -12.09
N GLU A 719 -12.55 -8.72 -12.83
CA GLU A 719 -12.59 -8.06 -14.13
C GLU A 719 -11.87 -8.85 -15.22
N VAL A 720 -12.46 -8.84 -16.40
CA VAL A 720 -11.83 -9.25 -17.65
C VAL A 720 -11.56 -7.99 -18.45
N VAL A 721 -10.30 -7.75 -18.78
CA VAL A 721 -9.84 -6.58 -19.54
C VAL A 721 -9.23 -7.03 -20.85
N TRP A 722 -9.55 -6.34 -21.94
CA TRP A 722 -9.04 -6.68 -23.27
C TRP A 722 -8.80 -5.44 -24.13
N GLY A 723 -7.97 -5.57 -25.13
CA GLY A 723 -7.75 -4.54 -26.12
C GLY A 723 -7.80 -5.05 -27.55
N ASP A 724 -8.13 -4.15 -28.50
CA ASP A 724 -8.18 -4.39 -29.95
C ASP A 724 -6.94 -3.86 -30.70
N GLY A 725 -5.98 -3.31 -29.96
CA GLY A 725 -4.78 -2.65 -30.46
C GLY A 725 -4.92 -1.12 -30.59
N GLN A 726 -6.06 -0.55 -30.22
CA GLN A 726 -6.30 0.89 -30.19
C GLN A 726 -6.89 1.33 -28.85
N LYS A 727 -7.88 0.61 -28.35
CA LYS A 727 -8.58 0.92 -27.10
C LYS A 727 -8.63 -0.30 -26.18
N THR A 728 -8.77 -0.02 -24.91
CA THR A 728 -9.00 -0.99 -23.83
C THR A 728 -10.46 -0.97 -23.41
N GLU A 729 -11.04 -2.14 -23.25
CA GLU A 729 -12.38 -2.34 -22.72
C GLU A 729 -12.35 -3.36 -21.58
N ARG A 730 -13.38 -3.39 -20.77
CA ARG A 730 -13.46 -4.29 -19.62
C ARG A 730 -14.88 -4.73 -19.32
N GLN A 731 -14.98 -5.89 -18.69
CA GLN A 731 -16.19 -6.42 -18.06
C GLN A 731 -15.93 -6.55 -16.58
N ILE A 732 -16.76 -5.92 -15.76
CA ILE A 732 -16.72 -6.05 -14.30
C ILE A 732 -17.83 -7.01 -13.90
N ILE A 733 -17.51 -7.98 -13.06
CA ILE A 733 -18.42 -8.97 -12.51
C ILE A 733 -18.39 -8.82 -10.99
N PRO A 734 -19.47 -8.37 -10.35
CA PRO A 734 -19.53 -8.25 -8.89
C PRO A 734 -19.23 -9.59 -8.20
N ALA A 735 -18.45 -9.53 -7.11
CA ALA A 735 -18.11 -10.68 -6.28
C ALA A 735 -18.54 -10.48 -4.80
N THR A 736 -19.39 -9.50 -4.57
CA THR A 736 -19.84 -9.08 -3.23
C THR A 736 -20.80 -10.06 -2.57
N ASP A 737 -21.36 -11.02 -3.29
CA ASP A 737 -22.18 -12.12 -2.80
C ASP A 737 -21.36 -13.31 -2.31
N LEU A 738 -20.07 -13.35 -2.58
CA LEU A 738 -19.16 -14.40 -2.09
C LEU A 738 -18.84 -14.19 -0.60
N PRO A 739 -18.50 -15.26 0.13
CA PRO A 739 -18.13 -15.18 1.54
C PRO A 739 -16.93 -14.26 1.77
N ALA A 740 -16.73 -13.78 3.02
CA ALA A 740 -15.59 -12.99 3.41
C ALA A 740 -14.25 -13.72 3.24
N PHE A 741 -14.24 -15.04 3.46
CA PHE A 741 -13.15 -15.96 3.18
C PHE A 741 -13.63 -17.03 2.20
N GLY A 742 -12.79 -17.44 1.27
CA GLY A 742 -13.22 -18.50 0.37
C GLY A 742 -12.29 -18.87 -0.75
N LYS A 743 -12.84 -19.78 -1.56
CA LYS A 743 -12.30 -20.20 -2.86
C LYS A 743 -13.44 -20.26 -3.87
N HIS A 744 -13.17 -19.89 -5.09
CA HIS A 744 -14.13 -19.96 -6.18
C HIS A 744 -13.47 -20.28 -7.50
N HIS A 745 -14.16 -21.08 -8.29
CA HIS A 745 -13.78 -21.39 -9.67
C HIS A 745 -14.58 -20.49 -10.61
N PHE A 746 -13.91 -19.51 -11.22
CA PHE A 746 -14.53 -18.64 -12.21
C PHE A 746 -14.44 -19.30 -13.60
N SER A 747 -15.56 -19.35 -14.30
CA SER A 747 -15.66 -19.77 -15.69
C SER A 747 -16.50 -18.73 -16.44
N ILE A 748 -15.82 -17.80 -17.13
CA ILE A 748 -16.45 -16.61 -17.71
C ILE A 748 -16.42 -16.73 -19.24
N PRO A 749 -17.57 -16.84 -19.90
CA PRO A 749 -17.64 -16.79 -21.36
C PRO A 749 -17.05 -15.47 -21.88
N PHE A 750 -16.20 -15.57 -22.89
CA PHE A 750 -15.49 -14.43 -23.46
C PHE A 750 -15.51 -14.48 -24.99
N ASN A 751 -16.15 -13.47 -25.60
CA ASN A 751 -16.07 -13.30 -27.04
C ASN A 751 -14.76 -12.60 -27.43
N ALA A 752 -13.85 -13.32 -28.02
CA ALA A 752 -12.54 -12.83 -28.42
C ALA A 752 -12.50 -12.21 -29.84
N THR A 753 -13.63 -12.16 -30.55
CA THR A 753 -13.69 -11.63 -31.93
C THR A 753 -13.22 -10.16 -31.97
N GLY A 754 -12.22 -9.88 -32.79
CA GLY A 754 -11.63 -8.53 -32.92
C GLY A 754 -10.70 -8.11 -31.80
N LYS A 755 -10.58 -8.90 -30.74
CA LYS A 755 -9.70 -8.62 -29.60
C LYS A 755 -8.31 -9.18 -29.83
N LYS A 756 -7.28 -8.49 -29.35
CA LYS A 756 -5.86 -8.84 -29.58
C LYS A 756 -5.19 -9.41 -28.34
N TRP A 757 -5.64 -9.02 -27.17
CA TRP A 757 -5.12 -9.51 -25.89
C TRP A 757 -6.23 -9.46 -24.82
N VAL A 758 -6.02 -10.24 -23.78
CA VAL A 758 -6.92 -10.29 -22.60
C VAL A 758 -6.12 -10.51 -21.33
N ARG A 759 -6.57 -9.95 -20.23
CA ARG A 759 -6.09 -10.23 -18.86
C ARG A 759 -7.26 -10.34 -17.88
N PHE A 760 -7.01 -10.96 -16.75
CA PHE A 760 -7.97 -11.13 -15.67
C PHE A 760 -7.40 -10.55 -14.37
N ALA A 761 -8.26 -10.02 -13.53
CA ALA A 761 -7.89 -9.52 -12.21
C ALA A 761 -9.03 -9.74 -11.22
N VAL A 762 -8.64 -9.85 -9.95
CA VAL A 762 -9.56 -9.98 -8.82
C VAL A 762 -9.26 -8.88 -7.83
N TRP A 763 -10.30 -8.15 -7.41
CA TRP A 763 -10.19 -7.02 -6.51
C TRP A 763 -10.94 -7.29 -5.21
N ASP A 764 -10.31 -6.94 -4.09
CA ASP A 764 -10.94 -6.97 -2.78
C ASP A 764 -11.54 -5.61 -2.37
N SER A 765 -12.20 -5.58 -1.23
CA SER A 765 -12.92 -4.39 -0.73
C SER A 765 -12.00 -3.26 -0.24
N VAL A 766 -10.69 -3.47 -0.15
CA VAL A 766 -9.68 -2.43 0.14
C VAL A 766 -8.99 -1.90 -1.11
N GLY A 767 -9.34 -2.42 -2.29
CA GLY A 767 -8.70 -2.03 -3.54
C GLY A 767 -7.36 -2.70 -3.79
N ASN A 768 -7.07 -3.79 -3.08
CA ASN A 768 -5.98 -4.72 -3.34
C ASN A 768 -6.47 -5.86 -4.23
N GLY A 769 -5.60 -6.83 -4.53
CA GLY A 769 -6.05 -7.96 -5.33
C GLY A 769 -4.93 -8.83 -5.87
N ALA A 770 -5.30 -9.61 -6.90
CA ALA A 770 -4.38 -10.45 -7.66
C ALA A 770 -4.60 -10.27 -9.16
N PHE A 771 -3.51 -10.35 -9.92
CA PHE A 771 -3.46 -9.95 -11.31
C PHE A 771 -2.61 -10.93 -12.10
N VAL A 772 -3.17 -11.46 -13.18
CA VAL A 772 -2.43 -12.33 -14.11
C VAL A 772 -1.88 -11.53 -15.29
N GLN A 773 -0.92 -12.10 -15.98
CA GLN A 773 -0.30 -11.47 -17.15
C GLN A 773 -1.24 -11.44 -18.34
N PRO A 774 -1.17 -10.41 -19.21
CA PRO A 774 -1.91 -10.38 -20.46
C PRO A 774 -1.53 -11.54 -21.38
N ILE A 775 -2.54 -12.16 -21.96
CA ILE A 775 -2.39 -13.21 -22.97
C ILE A 775 -2.72 -12.62 -24.34
N LYS A 776 -1.82 -12.77 -25.30
CA LYS A 776 -2.05 -12.40 -26.70
C LYS A 776 -3.03 -13.41 -27.32
N LEU A 777 -4.11 -12.89 -27.89
CA LEU A 777 -5.09 -13.69 -28.60
C LEU A 777 -4.61 -13.86 -30.07
N GLU A 778 -4.41 -15.09 -30.49
CA GLU A 778 -4.12 -15.34 -31.88
C GLU A 778 -5.32 -14.89 -32.73
N GLY A 779 -5.10 -13.98 -33.65
CA GLY A 779 -6.10 -13.60 -34.64
C GLY A 779 -6.55 -14.83 -35.42
N ALA A 780 -7.84 -15.05 -35.51
CA ALA A 780 -8.36 -15.91 -36.57
C ALA A 780 -7.78 -15.37 -37.89
N MET A 781 -6.83 -16.10 -38.47
CA MET A 781 -6.49 -15.87 -39.86
C MET A 781 -7.81 -16.03 -40.63
N THR A 782 -8.34 -14.94 -41.14
CA THR A 782 -9.32 -15.01 -42.21
C THR A 782 -8.68 -15.87 -43.31
N SER A 783 -9.13 -17.10 -43.38
CA SER A 783 -8.86 -17.93 -44.55
C SER A 783 -9.49 -17.18 -45.72
N THR A 784 -8.69 -16.34 -46.39
CA THR A 784 -8.97 -15.96 -47.75
C THR A 784 -8.74 -17.26 -48.54
N SER A 785 -9.84 -17.95 -48.79
CA SER A 785 -9.88 -19.00 -49.80
C SER A 785 -9.42 -18.38 -51.11
N ALA A 786 -8.16 -18.58 -51.45
CA ALA A 786 -7.71 -18.46 -52.82
C ALA A 786 -8.26 -19.69 -53.56
N SER A 787 -9.41 -19.51 -54.15
CA SER A 787 -9.85 -20.34 -55.23
C SER A 787 -8.88 -20.14 -56.40
N ARG A 788 -8.06 -21.13 -56.63
CA ARG A 788 -7.71 -21.66 -57.98
C ARG A 788 -6.97 -22.97 -57.88
#